data_3e565e5987cf797d259da7cd703fdf30
#
_entry.id   3e565e5987cf797d259da7cd703fdf30
#
_cell.length_a   1.000
_cell.length_b   1.000
_cell.length_c   1.000
_cell.angle_alpha   90.00
_cell.angle_beta   90.00
_cell.angle_gamma   90.00
#
_symmetry.space_group_name_H-M   'P 1'
#
loop_
_entity.id
_entity.type
_entity.pdbx_description
1 polymer ?
#
loop_
_entity_poly.entity_id
_entity_poly.type
_entity_poly.pdbx_seq_one_letter_code
_entity_poly.pdbx_strand_id
1 'polypeptide(L)'
;MVSKSGSLDQRRINSRHTTYKDNNGVMSSKKNKLDQEALAFHASGRRGKLEITATKPLLSQHDLSLAYSPGVAAPCLAIEKDPDAAYDYTAKGNLIAVISNGTAVLGLGDIGAAASKPVMEGKAVLFKKFADIDGLDLEVDTNDTDRFVDTVALLAPTFGGINLEDIKSPECFIIEQQLREKLDIPVFHDDQHGTAIIAAAGLINALHLTGRSFRDVKVVSNGAGAASIACVELIKSMGVPHENVILVDRSGVIHEGREASMNQWKSAHAVRTDARTLEDAMKGADVFLGLSVAGALSAEMVQSMADRPIIFAMANPVPEIMPEEAKSVRPDAIIATGRSDYPNQVNNVLGFPYIFRGALDVRASKINEEMKIAAAEAIAMLAREDVPDAVADAYGGEALQYGEDYIIPAPFDPRLISAVSSAVAEAAMKSGVARKPIEDIARYQRDLSARLDPTASTLQGIFDRISAQKKRVVFAEGEEEKVIRAALSFRNAGYGDPILVGREHRIRETIERLGLEGAEDLPITNAKISDHNETYIDFLYERLQRKGALRRDCQRMVNLDRNVFGGCMVLMGHADALVTGVTRSFKPSFDHVTRAISPKTGKAFVATSMIVSRGRTVFIGDVSVHERPNGAQIADIAEAIADKAKQMGHTPRVAILSFTNFGSPGSDIAEEARKAIEILDQRAPDFEYDGEMSADVALDYELMKQRYPFCRLSGPANILVMPGLHSANISFELIQNLTEGSVIGPIMLGAERPFQIVQMGASVTDLVQAAALAAYEALR
;
A
#
# COMPACT_ATOMS: atom_id res chain seq x y z
N MET A 1 21.53 -59.60 17.70
CA MET A 1 22.88 -59.78 17.14
C MET A 1 23.22 -58.61 16.22
N VAL A 2 24.09 -57.77 16.71
CA VAL A 2 25.25 -57.10 16.07
C VAL A 2 24.91 -56.24 14.83
N SER A 3 24.77 -54.95 14.99
CA SER A 3 25.68 -53.82 14.77
C SER A 3 26.58 -53.90 13.53
N LYS A 4 26.44 -52.88 12.65
CA LYS A 4 27.59 -52.13 12.11
C LYS A 4 27.18 -50.76 11.57
N SER A 5 27.69 -49.76 12.24
CA SER A 5 27.80 -48.36 11.85
C SER A 5 28.65 -48.19 10.58
N GLY A 6 28.18 -47.42 9.65
CA GLY A 6 28.96 -46.89 8.52
C GLY A 6 29.06 -45.38 8.65
N SER A 7 30.24 -44.93 9.09
CA SER A 7 30.64 -43.51 9.11
C SER A 7 30.79 -43.00 7.68
N LEU A 8 30.02 -42.02 7.28
CA LEU A 8 30.23 -41.26 6.06
C LEU A 8 31.22 -40.11 6.32
N ASP A 9 32.21 -40.14 5.48
CA ASP A 9 33.45 -39.38 5.45
C ASP A 9 33.22 -37.86 5.36
N GLN A 10 33.59 -37.15 6.40
CA GLN A 10 33.65 -35.67 6.48
C GLN A 10 34.97 -35.14 5.90
N ARG A 11 35.34 -35.48 4.70
CA ARG A 11 36.53 -34.90 4.05
C ARG A 11 36.29 -34.67 2.56
N ARG A 12 35.75 -33.51 2.22
CA ARG A 12 35.97 -32.79 0.94
C ARG A 12 35.08 -31.54 0.80
N ILE A 13 35.23 -30.61 1.73
CA ILE A 13 34.88 -29.20 1.47
C ILE A 13 35.94 -28.35 2.18
N ASN A 14 37.10 -28.24 1.57
CA ASN A 14 38.07 -27.21 1.89
C ASN A 14 38.98 -27.03 0.69
N SER A 15 38.72 -25.97 -0.09
CA SER A 15 39.77 -25.17 -0.74
C SER A 15 39.19 -24.31 -1.85
N ARG A 16 38.90 -23.10 -1.52
CA ARG A 16 39.13 -21.86 -2.31
C ARG A 16 38.51 -20.69 -1.59
N HIS A 17 39.03 -20.36 -0.40
CA HIS A 17 38.88 -19.04 0.18
C HIS A 17 40.12 -18.22 -0.17
N THR A 18 39.93 -17.29 -1.09
CA THR A 18 40.85 -16.17 -1.29
C THR A 18 40.62 -15.22 -0.12
N THR A 19 41.55 -15.18 0.82
CA THR A 19 41.54 -14.27 1.96
C THR A 19 41.77 -12.84 1.50
N TYR A 20 40.73 -12.03 1.45
CA TYR A 20 40.86 -10.56 1.56
C TYR A 20 41.06 -10.22 3.05
N LYS A 21 42.18 -9.61 3.39
CA LYS A 21 42.45 -9.06 4.72
C LYS A 21 41.59 -7.77 4.85
N ASP A 22 40.50 -7.83 5.61
CA ASP A 22 39.70 -6.66 6.01
C ASP A 22 40.30 -6.02 7.26
N ASN A 23 40.63 -4.74 7.14
CA ASN A 23 40.99 -3.83 8.23
C ASN A 23 39.76 -3.13 8.81
N ASN A 24 38.69 -3.83 9.16
CA ASN A 24 37.57 -3.25 9.91
C ASN A 24 36.74 -4.34 10.63
N GLY A 25 37.11 -4.63 11.87
CA GLY A 25 36.46 -5.67 12.69
C GLY A 25 34.99 -5.41 13.07
N VAL A 26 34.44 -4.23 12.81
CA VAL A 26 33.03 -3.87 13.13
C VAL A 26 32.09 -4.18 11.97
N MET A 27 32.52 -4.05 10.71
CA MET A 27 31.72 -4.43 9.54
C MET A 27 31.55 -5.94 9.40
N SER A 28 32.57 -6.72 9.75
CA SER A 28 32.55 -8.20 9.71
C SER A 28 31.50 -8.78 10.68
N SER A 29 31.28 -8.19 11.85
CA SER A 29 30.33 -8.73 12.84
C SER A 29 28.87 -8.45 12.47
N LYS A 30 28.56 -7.28 11.87
CA LYS A 30 27.20 -6.92 11.42
C LYS A 30 26.78 -7.75 10.21
N LYS A 31 27.69 -7.96 9.24
CA LYS A 31 27.42 -8.79 8.06
C LYS A 31 27.15 -10.23 8.46
N ASN A 32 27.95 -10.80 9.35
CA ASN A 32 27.77 -12.17 9.84
C ASN A 32 26.45 -12.37 10.61
N LYS A 33 25.96 -11.31 11.30
CA LYS A 33 24.68 -11.35 12.00
C LYS A 33 23.51 -11.33 11.01
N LEU A 34 23.53 -10.46 10.01
CA LEU A 34 22.51 -10.39 8.96
C LEU A 34 22.44 -11.69 8.15
N ASP A 35 23.58 -12.29 7.81
CA ASP A 35 23.62 -13.55 7.09
C ASP A 35 22.98 -14.69 7.91
N GLN A 36 23.21 -14.75 9.22
CA GLN A 36 22.57 -15.71 10.12
C GLN A 36 21.07 -15.48 10.26
N GLU A 37 20.64 -14.22 10.39
CA GLU A 37 19.23 -13.84 10.43
C GLU A 37 18.52 -14.22 9.13
N ALA A 38 19.14 -13.97 7.97
CA ALA A 38 18.61 -14.34 6.66
C ALA A 38 18.46 -15.86 6.50
N LEU A 39 19.46 -16.64 6.90
CA LEU A 39 19.37 -18.11 6.88
C LEU A 39 18.26 -18.63 7.81
N ALA A 40 18.14 -18.05 9.01
CA ALA A 40 17.09 -18.40 9.96
C ALA A 40 15.70 -18.02 9.41
N PHE A 41 15.56 -16.85 8.78
CA PHE A 41 14.32 -16.41 8.15
C PHE A 41 13.82 -17.39 7.08
N HIS A 42 14.72 -17.89 6.21
CA HIS A 42 14.34 -18.84 5.15
C HIS A 42 14.08 -20.27 5.66
N ALA A 43 14.68 -20.65 6.79
CA ALA A 43 14.58 -22.02 7.35
C ALA A 43 13.49 -22.15 8.43
N SER A 44 13.03 -21.07 9.04
CA SER A 44 12.07 -21.09 10.13
C SER A 44 10.64 -21.38 9.63
N GLY A 45 9.83 -22.06 10.44
CA GLY A 45 8.46 -22.40 10.10
C GLY A 45 8.34 -23.27 8.85
N ARG A 46 7.49 -22.86 7.92
CA ARG A 46 7.42 -23.47 6.58
C ARG A 46 8.60 -22.93 5.76
N ARG A 47 9.42 -23.85 5.23
CA ARG A 47 10.62 -23.47 4.50
C ARG A 47 10.31 -22.79 3.18
N GLY A 48 11.16 -21.85 2.76
CA GLY A 48 10.97 -21.03 1.57
C GLY A 48 10.02 -19.85 1.85
N LYS A 49 9.58 -19.15 0.80
CA LYS A 49 8.74 -17.96 0.88
C LYS A 49 7.41 -18.10 0.17
N LEU A 50 7.20 -19.17 -0.60
CA LEU A 50 6.01 -19.39 -1.40
C LEU A 50 5.15 -20.51 -0.84
N GLU A 51 3.84 -20.32 -0.99
CA GLU A 51 2.81 -21.28 -0.64
C GLU A 51 1.71 -21.26 -1.70
N ILE A 52 1.18 -22.43 -2.06
CA ILE A 52 0.01 -22.56 -2.94
C ILE A 52 -1.22 -22.75 -2.04
N THR A 53 -2.18 -21.84 -2.14
CA THR A 53 -3.42 -21.86 -1.37
C THR A 53 -4.62 -21.93 -2.30
N ALA A 54 -5.62 -22.77 -1.97
CA ALA A 54 -6.85 -22.87 -2.73
C ALA A 54 -7.68 -21.57 -2.62
N THR A 55 -8.15 -21.05 -3.76
CA THR A 55 -9.00 -19.85 -3.83
C THR A 55 -10.50 -20.17 -3.77
N LYS A 56 -10.86 -21.45 -3.87
CA LYS A 56 -12.24 -21.94 -3.82
C LYS A 56 -12.41 -22.88 -2.63
N PRO A 57 -13.58 -22.92 -1.99
CA PRO A 57 -13.85 -23.88 -0.93
C PRO A 57 -13.85 -25.31 -1.47
N LEU A 58 -13.30 -26.26 -0.71
CA LEU A 58 -13.34 -27.70 -0.97
C LEU A 58 -13.77 -28.41 0.30
N LEU A 59 -14.98 -28.11 0.78
CA LEU A 59 -15.51 -28.55 2.05
C LEU A 59 -16.57 -29.67 1.90
N SER A 60 -17.14 -29.82 0.72
CA SER A 60 -18.21 -30.77 0.45
C SER A 60 -17.94 -31.63 -0.78
N GLN A 61 -18.68 -32.77 -0.90
CA GLN A 61 -18.69 -33.62 -2.09
C GLN A 61 -19.15 -32.84 -3.33
N HIS A 62 -20.03 -31.87 -3.15
CA HIS A 62 -20.47 -30.98 -4.22
C HIS A 62 -19.34 -30.08 -4.71
N ASP A 63 -18.59 -29.44 -3.79
CA ASP A 63 -17.43 -28.62 -4.15
C ASP A 63 -16.39 -29.43 -4.91
N LEU A 64 -16.11 -30.65 -4.47
CA LEU A 64 -15.20 -31.55 -5.15
C LEU A 64 -15.69 -31.89 -6.56
N SER A 65 -16.99 -32.10 -6.75
CA SER A 65 -17.56 -32.37 -8.07
C SER A 65 -17.49 -31.19 -9.02
N LEU A 66 -17.56 -29.95 -8.51
CA LEU A 66 -17.38 -28.73 -9.29
C LEU A 66 -15.91 -28.46 -9.60
N ALA A 67 -15.04 -28.64 -8.60
CA ALA A 67 -13.62 -28.29 -8.71
C ALA A 67 -12.82 -29.31 -9.56
N TYR A 68 -13.27 -30.56 -9.62
CA TYR A 68 -12.54 -31.62 -10.32
C TYR A 68 -13.47 -32.44 -11.23
N SER A 69 -13.94 -33.61 -10.82
CA SER A 69 -14.73 -34.47 -11.70
C SER A 69 -16.16 -34.63 -11.16
N PRO A 70 -17.20 -34.43 -12.01
CA PRO A 70 -17.20 -34.20 -13.45
C PRO A 70 -17.23 -32.72 -13.88
N GLY A 71 -17.42 -31.76 -12.97
CA GLY A 71 -17.72 -30.36 -13.27
C GLY A 71 -16.63 -29.64 -14.05
N VAL A 72 -15.35 -29.99 -13.85
CA VAL A 72 -14.19 -29.38 -14.53
C VAL A 72 -14.22 -29.53 -16.06
N ALA A 73 -15.03 -30.46 -16.62
CA ALA A 73 -15.17 -30.61 -18.05
C ALA A 73 -15.77 -29.37 -18.73
N ALA A 74 -16.66 -28.64 -18.03
CA ALA A 74 -17.30 -27.44 -18.57
C ALA A 74 -16.31 -26.31 -18.90
N PRO A 75 -15.45 -25.84 -17.98
CA PRO A 75 -14.43 -24.87 -18.31
C PRO A 75 -13.39 -25.38 -19.32
N CYS A 76 -13.02 -26.68 -19.32
CA CYS A 76 -12.14 -27.24 -20.34
C CYS A 76 -12.71 -27.09 -21.75
N LEU A 77 -13.96 -27.44 -21.97
CA LEU A 77 -14.62 -27.30 -23.27
C LEU A 77 -14.82 -25.82 -23.67
N ALA A 78 -15.04 -24.94 -22.71
CA ALA A 78 -15.10 -23.50 -22.97
C ALA A 78 -13.75 -22.96 -23.49
N ILE A 79 -12.64 -23.36 -22.88
CA ILE A 79 -11.28 -22.95 -23.25
C ILE A 79 -10.86 -23.59 -24.59
N GLU A 80 -11.24 -24.85 -24.86
CA GLU A 80 -11.01 -25.50 -26.15
C GLU A 80 -11.67 -24.72 -27.30
N LYS A 81 -12.89 -24.22 -27.06
CA LYS A 81 -13.64 -23.44 -28.04
C LYS A 81 -13.09 -22.00 -28.19
N ASP A 82 -12.68 -21.40 -27.12
CA ASP A 82 -12.14 -20.04 -27.04
C ASP A 82 -10.97 -20.00 -26.09
N PRO A 83 -9.70 -20.00 -26.56
CA PRO A 83 -8.52 -19.97 -25.74
C PRO A 83 -8.45 -18.78 -24.76
N ASP A 84 -9.05 -17.63 -25.09
CA ASP A 84 -9.08 -16.46 -24.19
C ASP A 84 -9.97 -16.70 -22.97
N ALA A 85 -10.88 -17.66 -22.99
CA ALA A 85 -11.64 -18.08 -21.80
C ALA A 85 -10.74 -18.64 -20.68
N ALA A 86 -9.48 -19.01 -20.97
CA ALA A 86 -8.51 -19.38 -19.95
C ALA A 86 -8.27 -18.27 -18.93
N TYR A 87 -8.35 -17.00 -19.33
CA TYR A 87 -8.24 -15.84 -18.43
C TYR A 87 -9.43 -15.68 -17.48
N ASP A 88 -10.59 -16.25 -17.82
CA ASP A 88 -11.81 -16.13 -17.04
C ASP A 88 -12.03 -17.35 -16.12
N TYR A 89 -11.54 -18.54 -16.51
CA TYR A 89 -11.78 -19.79 -15.80
C TYR A 89 -10.55 -20.37 -15.08
N THR A 90 -9.36 -19.78 -15.24
CA THR A 90 -8.12 -20.25 -14.60
C THR A 90 -7.36 -19.11 -13.93
N ALA A 91 -6.29 -19.45 -13.22
CA ALA A 91 -5.38 -18.45 -12.60
C ALA A 91 -4.54 -17.66 -13.63
N LYS A 92 -4.57 -18.00 -14.93
CA LYS A 92 -3.71 -17.42 -15.98
C LYS A 92 -3.73 -15.88 -15.95
N GLY A 93 -4.88 -15.26 -15.77
CA GLY A 93 -5.04 -13.81 -15.78
C GLY A 93 -4.34 -13.08 -14.66
N ASN A 94 -3.96 -13.77 -13.58
CA ASN A 94 -3.27 -13.21 -12.41
C ASN A 94 -1.95 -13.93 -12.09
N LEU A 95 -1.48 -14.84 -12.94
CA LEU A 95 -0.29 -15.66 -12.68
C LEU A 95 0.83 -15.27 -13.63
N ILE A 96 2.01 -14.96 -13.08
CA ILE A 96 3.23 -14.71 -13.85
C ILE A 96 4.29 -15.77 -13.55
N ALA A 97 5.20 -15.98 -14.51
CA ALA A 97 6.43 -16.71 -14.28
C ALA A 97 7.58 -15.74 -13.97
N VAL A 98 8.33 -16.00 -12.93
CA VAL A 98 9.66 -15.39 -12.65
C VAL A 98 10.72 -16.37 -13.10
N ILE A 99 11.43 -16.07 -14.18
CA ILE A 99 12.31 -17.04 -14.86
C ILE A 99 13.75 -16.57 -14.85
N SER A 100 14.65 -17.46 -14.41
CA SER A 100 16.09 -17.24 -14.37
C SER A 100 16.87 -18.48 -14.77
N ASN A 101 18.11 -18.29 -15.22
CA ASN A 101 19.11 -19.36 -15.27
C ASN A 101 20.26 -19.15 -14.27
N GLY A 102 20.17 -18.13 -13.42
CA GLY A 102 21.11 -17.85 -12.35
C GLY A 102 22.51 -17.41 -12.82
N THR A 103 22.62 -16.79 -14.00
CA THR A 103 23.92 -16.43 -14.59
C THR A 103 24.40 -15.03 -14.22
N ALA A 104 23.56 -14.19 -13.55
CA ALA A 104 23.91 -12.82 -13.13
C ALA A 104 23.29 -12.43 -11.79
N VAL A 105 23.32 -13.29 -10.77
CA VAL A 105 22.59 -13.11 -9.51
C VAL A 105 23.23 -12.05 -8.64
N LEU A 106 22.48 -10.98 -8.34
CA LEU A 106 22.68 -9.94 -7.30
C LEU A 106 24.13 -9.68 -6.85
N GLY A 107 25.06 -9.44 -7.78
CA GLY A 107 26.48 -9.22 -7.43
C GLY A 107 27.27 -10.49 -7.07
N LEU A 108 26.61 -11.65 -7.02
CA LEU A 108 27.24 -12.96 -6.85
C LEU A 108 27.74 -13.55 -8.18
N GLY A 109 27.16 -13.06 -9.30
CA GLY A 109 27.50 -13.51 -10.64
C GLY A 109 26.83 -14.82 -11.03
N ASP A 110 27.55 -15.66 -11.80
CA ASP A 110 27.04 -16.94 -12.28
C ASP A 110 27.15 -18.00 -11.18
N ILE A 111 26.05 -18.23 -10.46
CA ILE A 111 25.93 -19.21 -9.38
C ILE A 111 25.05 -20.41 -9.76
N GLY A 112 24.44 -20.36 -10.95
CA GLY A 112 23.59 -21.40 -11.50
C GLY A 112 22.13 -21.34 -11.05
N ALA A 113 21.26 -22.03 -11.79
CA ALA A 113 19.83 -22.01 -11.66
C ALA A 113 19.33 -22.35 -10.23
N ALA A 114 19.77 -23.46 -9.66
CA ALA A 114 19.30 -23.90 -8.33
C ALA A 114 19.68 -22.92 -7.20
N ALA A 115 20.83 -22.26 -7.30
CA ALA A 115 21.29 -21.33 -6.28
C ALA A 115 20.59 -19.95 -6.39
N SER A 116 19.99 -19.59 -7.53
CA SER A 116 19.21 -18.38 -7.72
C SER A 116 17.80 -18.45 -7.10
N LYS A 117 17.28 -19.66 -6.83
CA LYS A 117 15.91 -19.86 -6.33
C LYS A 117 15.51 -18.97 -5.15
N PRO A 118 16.32 -18.74 -4.11
CA PRO A 118 15.91 -17.85 -3.02
C PRO A 118 15.62 -16.41 -3.47
N VAL A 119 16.31 -15.93 -4.51
CA VAL A 119 16.06 -14.59 -5.09
C VAL A 119 14.76 -14.61 -5.88
N MET A 120 14.52 -15.64 -6.69
CA MET A 120 13.32 -15.78 -7.53
C MET A 120 12.04 -15.94 -6.70
N GLU A 121 12.08 -16.74 -5.62
CA GLU A 121 10.99 -16.78 -4.63
C GLU A 121 10.75 -15.38 -4.01
N GLY A 122 11.82 -14.64 -3.71
CA GLY A 122 11.72 -13.27 -3.22
C GLY A 122 10.99 -12.36 -4.20
N LYS A 123 11.34 -12.43 -5.49
CA LYS A 123 10.69 -11.67 -6.55
C LYS A 123 9.20 -12.01 -6.66
N ALA A 124 8.83 -13.29 -6.62
CA ALA A 124 7.44 -13.72 -6.64
C ALA A 124 6.62 -13.19 -5.45
N VAL A 125 7.22 -13.18 -4.24
CA VAL A 125 6.60 -12.58 -3.04
C VAL A 125 6.36 -11.08 -3.21
N LEU A 126 7.30 -10.33 -3.83
CA LEU A 126 7.13 -8.89 -4.08
C LEU A 126 5.97 -8.63 -5.04
N PHE A 127 5.80 -9.42 -6.09
CA PHE A 127 4.63 -9.36 -6.97
C PHE A 127 3.32 -9.52 -6.21
N LYS A 128 3.25 -10.52 -5.30
CA LYS A 128 2.07 -10.75 -4.47
C LYS A 128 1.82 -9.60 -3.49
N LYS A 129 2.86 -9.16 -2.79
CA LYS A 129 2.75 -8.14 -1.73
C LYS A 129 2.32 -6.78 -2.26
N PHE A 130 2.90 -6.35 -3.40
CA PHE A 130 2.73 -4.99 -3.89
C PHE A 130 1.66 -4.84 -4.98
N ALA A 131 1.31 -5.91 -5.68
CA ALA A 131 0.35 -5.82 -6.78
C ALA A 131 -0.73 -6.92 -6.78
N ASP A 132 -0.77 -7.76 -5.76
CA ASP A 132 -1.68 -8.92 -5.68
C ASP A 132 -1.60 -9.82 -6.92
N ILE A 133 -0.38 -10.00 -7.45
CA ILE A 133 -0.10 -10.92 -8.56
C ILE A 133 0.51 -12.20 -8.02
N ASP A 134 -0.02 -13.33 -8.43
CA ASP A 134 0.54 -14.63 -8.10
C ASP A 134 1.78 -14.88 -8.95
N GLY A 135 2.92 -15.14 -8.33
CA GLY A 135 4.19 -15.40 -8.99
C GLY A 135 4.66 -16.84 -8.76
N LEU A 136 5.10 -17.50 -9.81
CA LEU A 136 5.75 -18.81 -9.74
C LEU A 136 7.17 -18.69 -10.29
N ASP A 137 8.16 -19.02 -9.46
CA ASP A 137 9.57 -19.03 -9.87
C ASP A 137 9.92 -20.33 -10.64
N LEU A 138 10.68 -20.15 -11.72
CA LEU A 138 11.12 -21.22 -12.60
C LEU A 138 12.61 -21.06 -12.91
N GLU A 139 13.44 -21.93 -12.35
CA GLU A 139 14.87 -21.93 -12.57
C GLU A 139 15.22 -22.89 -13.71
N VAL A 140 15.67 -22.35 -14.84
CA VAL A 140 15.98 -23.12 -16.06
C VAL A 140 17.48 -23.42 -16.13
N ASP A 141 17.86 -24.68 -15.90
CA ASP A 141 19.25 -25.12 -15.84
C ASP A 141 19.86 -25.29 -17.24
N THR A 142 20.11 -24.15 -17.90
CA THR A 142 20.79 -24.11 -19.20
C THR A 142 21.45 -22.76 -19.45
N ASN A 143 22.65 -22.80 -20.09
CA ASN A 143 23.33 -21.63 -20.65
C ASN A 143 23.11 -21.47 -22.16
N ASP A 144 22.42 -22.43 -22.79
CA ASP A 144 22.05 -22.38 -24.19
C ASP A 144 20.83 -21.50 -24.38
N THR A 145 21.01 -20.39 -25.08
CA THR A 145 19.99 -19.35 -25.30
C THR A 145 18.76 -19.89 -26.05
N ASP A 146 18.97 -20.65 -27.12
CA ASP A 146 17.87 -21.18 -27.91
C ASP A 146 17.04 -22.19 -27.15
N ARG A 147 17.74 -23.07 -26.41
CA ARG A 147 17.07 -24.05 -25.53
C ARG A 147 16.32 -23.38 -24.39
N PHE A 148 16.87 -22.30 -23.82
CA PHE A 148 16.16 -21.50 -22.82
C PHE A 148 14.87 -20.91 -23.38
N VAL A 149 14.96 -20.24 -24.52
CA VAL A 149 13.81 -19.61 -25.20
C VAL A 149 12.74 -20.64 -25.55
N ASP A 150 13.11 -21.78 -26.12
CA ASP A 150 12.16 -22.83 -26.46
C ASP A 150 11.47 -23.42 -25.22
N THR A 151 12.22 -23.65 -24.14
CA THR A 151 11.65 -24.12 -22.86
C THR A 151 10.62 -23.15 -22.32
N VAL A 152 10.95 -21.86 -22.27
CA VAL A 152 10.06 -20.82 -21.77
C VAL A 152 8.81 -20.68 -22.65
N ALA A 153 8.98 -20.71 -23.96
CA ALA A 153 7.87 -20.62 -24.91
C ALA A 153 6.86 -21.78 -24.76
N LEU A 154 7.32 -22.98 -24.47
CA LEU A 154 6.46 -24.15 -24.22
C LEU A 154 5.65 -24.03 -22.90
N LEU A 155 6.14 -23.29 -21.92
CA LEU A 155 5.48 -23.06 -20.62
C LEU A 155 4.51 -21.86 -20.65
N ALA A 156 4.63 -20.98 -21.64
CA ALA A 156 3.89 -19.73 -21.74
C ALA A 156 2.35 -19.87 -21.68
N PRO A 157 1.69 -20.94 -22.16
CA PRO A 157 0.23 -21.09 -22.04
C PRO A 157 -0.30 -21.02 -20.61
N THR A 158 0.53 -21.35 -19.60
CA THR A 158 0.16 -21.31 -18.17
C THR A 158 0.03 -19.89 -17.62
N PHE A 159 0.78 -18.93 -18.17
CA PHE A 159 1.02 -17.63 -17.56
C PHE A 159 0.34 -16.49 -18.34
N GLY A 160 -0.02 -15.44 -17.60
CA GLY A 160 -0.46 -14.17 -18.16
C GLY A 160 0.68 -13.23 -18.53
N GLY A 161 1.91 -13.47 -17.99
CA GLY A 161 3.11 -12.72 -18.29
C GLY A 161 4.36 -13.41 -17.78
N ILE A 162 5.53 -12.95 -18.24
CA ILE A 162 6.85 -13.51 -17.91
C ILE A 162 7.78 -12.39 -17.46
N ASN A 163 8.31 -12.51 -16.24
CA ASN A 163 9.42 -11.71 -15.73
C ASN A 163 10.73 -12.50 -15.88
N LEU A 164 11.66 -11.99 -16.66
CA LEU A 164 13.02 -12.51 -16.75
C LEU A 164 13.89 -11.83 -15.70
N GLU A 165 14.72 -12.59 -15.01
CA GLU A 165 15.52 -12.12 -13.86
C GLU A 165 16.91 -12.73 -13.85
N ASP A 166 17.94 -11.95 -13.47
CA ASP A 166 19.30 -12.41 -13.21
C ASP A 166 19.94 -13.21 -14.38
N ILE A 167 19.68 -12.80 -15.62
CA ILE A 167 20.27 -13.38 -16.83
C ILE A 167 21.37 -12.45 -17.35
N LYS A 168 22.57 -13.00 -17.57
CA LYS A 168 23.74 -12.22 -17.97
C LYS A 168 23.61 -11.61 -19.35
N SER A 169 24.28 -10.46 -19.54
CA SER A 169 24.47 -9.80 -20.84
C SER A 169 25.64 -10.47 -21.59
N PRO A 170 25.56 -10.64 -22.95
CA PRO A 170 24.50 -10.14 -23.84
C PRO A 170 23.32 -11.08 -24.04
N GLU A 171 23.32 -12.29 -23.48
CA GLU A 171 22.30 -13.32 -23.69
C GLU A 171 20.90 -12.84 -23.29
N CYS A 172 20.78 -12.02 -22.24
CA CYS A 172 19.50 -11.48 -21.78
C CYS A 172 18.75 -10.69 -22.86
N PHE A 173 19.47 -9.92 -23.70
CA PHE A 173 18.86 -9.17 -24.80
C PHE A 173 18.27 -10.09 -25.87
N ILE A 174 19.02 -11.14 -26.22
CA ILE A 174 18.60 -12.12 -27.24
C ILE A 174 17.39 -12.91 -26.75
N ILE A 175 17.42 -13.37 -25.49
CA ILE A 175 16.35 -14.15 -24.87
C ILE A 175 15.06 -13.30 -24.83
N GLU A 176 15.14 -12.09 -24.32
CA GLU A 176 13.97 -11.21 -24.21
C GLU A 176 13.39 -10.90 -25.60
N GLN A 177 14.22 -10.52 -26.57
CA GLN A 177 13.76 -10.22 -27.91
C GLN A 177 13.07 -11.42 -28.54
N GLN A 178 13.68 -12.60 -28.52
CA GLN A 178 13.10 -13.80 -29.11
C GLN A 178 11.79 -14.22 -28.45
N LEU A 179 11.69 -14.11 -27.12
CA LEU A 179 10.44 -14.42 -26.42
C LEU A 179 9.33 -13.40 -26.74
N ARG A 180 9.67 -12.13 -26.82
CA ARG A 180 8.70 -11.08 -27.23
C ARG A 180 8.19 -11.25 -28.68
N GLU A 181 9.00 -11.82 -29.56
CA GLU A 181 8.60 -12.14 -30.94
C GLU A 181 7.77 -13.42 -31.04
N LYS A 182 8.04 -14.42 -30.16
CA LYS A 182 7.35 -15.72 -30.17
C LYS A 182 6.02 -15.71 -29.42
N LEU A 183 5.86 -14.84 -28.41
CA LEU A 183 4.76 -14.88 -27.47
C LEU A 183 3.84 -13.66 -27.60
N ASP A 184 2.57 -13.86 -27.30
CA ASP A 184 1.52 -12.82 -27.28
C ASP A 184 1.11 -12.41 -25.87
N ILE A 185 1.98 -12.65 -24.88
CA ILE A 185 1.86 -12.22 -23.49
C ILE A 185 3.04 -11.31 -23.12
N PRO A 186 2.90 -10.43 -22.13
CA PRO A 186 3.99 -9.57 -21.65
C PRO A 186 5.25 -10.36 -21.28
N VAL A 187 6.37 -10.03 -21.87
CA VAL A 187 7.72 -10.47 -21.49
C VAL A 187 8.52 -9.23 -21.12
N PHE A 188 9.15 -9.25 -19.94
CA PHE A 188 9.84 -8.10 -19.37
C PHE A 188 11.06 -8.58 -18.58
N HIS A 189 12.23 -7.99 -18.83
CA HIS A 189 13.44 -8.27 -18.08
C HIS A 189 13.66 -7.17 -17.04
N ASP A 190 13.48 -7.49 -15.76
CA ASP A 190 13.47 -6.45 -14.72
C ASP A 190 14.83 -5.78 -14.52
N ASP A 191 15.94 -6.51 -14.56
CA ASP A 191 17.29 -5.92 -14.44
C ASP A 191 17.60 -4.90 -15.54
N GLN A 192 16.98 -5.03 -16.71
CA GLN A 192 17.09 -4.06 -17.78
C GLN A 192 16.13 -2.89 -17.56
N HIS A 193 14.84 -3.19 -17.62
CA HIS A 193 13.80 -2.19 -17.75
C HIS A 193 13.34 -1.63 -16.41
N GLY A 194 13.34 -2.43 -15.32
CA GLY A 194 12.99 -1.96 -13.97
C GLY A 194 13.92 -0.85 -13.54
N THR A 195 15.23 -1.09 -13.59
CA THR A 195 16.24 -0.08 -13.25
C THR A 195 16.13 1.17 -14.13
N ALA A 196 15.89 0.98 -15.44
CA ALA A 196 15.74 2.10 -16.38
C ALA A 196 14.53 2.99 -16.02
N ILE A 197 13.40 2.40 -15.69
CA ILE A 197 12.17 3.12 -15.36
C ILE A 197 12.33 3.92 -14.06
N ILE A 198 12.93 3.33 -13.03
CA ILE A 198 13.10 4.04 -11.75
C ILE A 198 14.17 5.13 -11.86
N ALA A 199 15.27 4.88 -12.59
CA ALA A 199 16.26 5.90 -12.87
C ALA A 199 15.66 7.06 -13.68
N ALA A 200 14.82 6.76 -14.68
CA ALA A 200 14.12 7.78 -15.47
C ALA A 200 13.13 8.58 -14.59
N ALA A 201 12.39 7.95 -13.69
CA ALA A 201 11.48 8.62 -12.77
C ALA A 201 12.22 9.60 -11.84
N GLY A 202 13.32 9.16 -11.24
CA GLY A 202 14.18 10.03 -10.43
C GLY A 202 14.79 11.17 -11.27
N LEU A 203 15.19 10.89 -12.50
CA LEU A 203 15.75 11.90 -13.41
C LEU A 203 14.72 12.96 -13.80
N ILE A 204 13.45 12.60 -14.07
CA ILE A 204 12.36 13.56 -14.31
C ILE A 204 12.30 14.57 -13.16
N ASN A 205 12.33 14.10 -11.92
CA ASN A 205 12.22 14.95 -10.74
C ASN A 205 13.49 15.74 -10.45
N ALA A 206 14.67 15.16 -10.62
CA ALA A 206 15.93 15.88 -10.47
C ALA A 206 16.08 17.00 -11.51
N LEU A 207 15.66 16.77 -12.76
CA LEU A 207 15.62 17.79 -13.80
C LEU A 207 14.62 18.90 -13.46
N HIS A 208 13.44 18.56 -12.97
CA HIS A 208 12.45 19.54 -12.51
C HIS A 208 13.01 20.44 -11.39
N LEU A 209 13.65 19.87 -10.37
CA LEU A 209 14.25 20.62 -9.26
C LEU A 209 15.41 21.52 -9.71
N THR A 210 16.18 21.08 -10.73
CA THR A 210 17.32 21.86 -11.26
C THR A 210 16.92 22.84 -12.37
N GLY A 211 15.64 22.82 -12.82
CA GLY A 211 15.14 23.69 -13.90
C GLY A 211 15.67 23.32 -15.29
N ARG A 212 16.08 22.07 -15.49
CA ARG A 212 16.62 21.56 -16.76
C ARG A 212 15.60 20.72 -17.51
N SER A 213 15.79 20.55 -18.82
CA SER A 213 15.01 19.62 -19.63
C SER A 213 15.89 18.46 -20.14
N PHE A 214 15.25 17.36 -20.56
CA PHE A 214 15.97 16.23 -21.18
C PHE A 214 16.81 16.62 -22.39
N ARG A 215 16.44 17.68 -23.12
CA ARG A 215 17.14 18.12 -24.31
C ARG A 215 18.45 18.84 -24.03
N ASP A 216 18.60 19.38 -22.82
CA ASP A 216 19.68 20.31 -22.49
C ASP A 216 20.81 19.64 -21.71
N VAL A 217 20.62 18.39 -21.26
CA VAL A 217 21.57 17.75 -20.36
C VAL A 217 22.57 16.85 -21.06
N LYS A 218 23.81 16.85 -20.53
CA LYS A 218 24.87 15.91 -20.86
C LYS A 218 24.86 14.78 -19.83
N VAL A 219 24.64 13.56 -20.32
CA VAL A 219 24.54 12.35 -19.50
C VAL A 219 25.77 11.47 -19.71
N VAL A 220 26.39 11.04 -18.61
CA VAL A 220 27.45 10.04 -18.62
C VAL A 220 26.97 8.79 -17.92
N SER A 221 26.90 7.67 -18.64
CA SER A 221 26.55 6.37 -18.07
C SER A 221 27.81 5.51 -17.94
N ASN A 222 28.15 5.13 -16.70
CA ASN A 222 29.28 4.27 -16.40
C ASN A 222 28.82 2.84 -16.16
N GLY A 223 29.17 1.98 -17.08
CA GLY A 223 28.70 0.62 -17.29
C GLY A 223 28.14 0.49 -18.71
N ALA A 224 28.25 -0.68 -19.31
CA ALA A 224 27.67 -0.98 -20.62
C ALA A 224 27.04 -2.39 -20.61
N GLY A 225 26.48 -2.76 -19.48
CA GLY A 225 25.68 -3.97 -19.26
C GLY A 225 24.20 -3.76 -19.56
N ALA A 226 23.38 -4.75 -19.20
CA ALA A 226 21.95 -4.77 -19.46
C ALA A 226 21.21 -3.53 -18.95
N ALA A 227 21.34 -3.20 -17.68
CA ALA A 227 20.68 -2.05 -17.06
C ALA A 227 21.12 -0.71 -17.68
N SER A 228 22.43 -0.52 -17.93
CA SER A 228 22.97 0.72 -18.47
C SER A 228 22.45 0.99 -19.89
N ILE A 229 22.44 -0.01 -20.76
CA ILE A 229 21.90 0.12 -22.11
C ILE A 229 20.42 0.47 -22.07
N ALA A 230 19.62 -0.24 -21.26
CA ALA A 230 18.20 0.03 -21.11
C ALA A 230 17.91 1.44 -20.53
N CYS A 231 18.71 1.91 -19.55
CA CYS A 231 18.61 3.28 -19.03
C CYS A 231 18.86 4.31 -20.13
N VAL A 232 19.92 4.14 -20.90
CA VAL A 232 20.30 5.04 -21.98
C VAL A 232 19.26 5.06 -23.09
N GLU A 233 18.69 3.91 -23.46
CA GLU A 233 17.61 3.82 -24.46
C GLU A 233 16.37 4.56 -23.98
N LEU A 234 15.94 4.34 -22.74
CA LEU A 234 14.72 4.95 -22.21
C LEU A 234 14.86 6.49 -22.11
N ILE A 235 15.99 7.02 -21.58
CA ILE A 235 16.16 8.48 -21.48
C ILE A 235 16.28 9.15 -22.85
N LYS A 236 16.85 8.48 -23.85
CA LYS A 236 16.85 8.95 -25.25
C LYS A 236 15.43 8.99 -25.83
N SER A 237 14.62 7.98 -25.57
CA SER A 237 13.19 7.96 -25.95
C SER A 237 12.41 9.10 -25.31
N MET A 238 12.82 9.54 -24.11
CA MET A 238 12.23 10.68 -23.38
C MET A 238 12.77 12.04 -23.83
N GLY A 239 13.75 12.07 -24.74
CA GLY A 239 14.17 13.28 -25.41
C GLY A 239 15.61 13.74 -25.18
N VAL A 240 16.47 12.97 -24.50
CA VAL A 240 17.91 13.28 -24.44
C VAL A 240 18.52 13.02 -25.81
N PRO A 241 19.20 14.01 -26.44
CA PRO A 241 19.84 13.84 -27.73
C PRO A 241 20.92 12.75 -27.68
N HIS A 242 21.02 11.97 -28.75
CA HIS A 242 22.00 10.87 -28.84
C HIS A 242 23.43 11.33 -28.53
N GLU A 243 23.84 12.46 -29.11
CA GLU A 243 25.17 13.08 -28.95
C GLU A 243 25.47 13.54 -27.53
N ASN A 244 24.43 13.74 -26.70
CA ASN A 244 24.58 14.18 -25.31
C ASN A 244 24.75 13.01 -24.32
N VAL A 245 24.65 11.76 -24.78
CA VAL A 245 24.78 10.59 -23.93
C VAL A 245 26.09 9.87 -24.20
N ILE A 246 27.01 9.89 -23.22
CA ILE A 246 28.30 9.20 -23.29
C ILE A 246 28.26 7.93 -22.47
N LEU A 247 28.38 6.79 -23.13
CA LEU A 247 28.45 5.48 -22.47
C LEU A 247 29.90 5.08 -22.25
N VAL A 248 30.25 4.57 -21.07
CA VAL A 248 31.61 4.19 -20.67
C VAL A 248 31.62 2.76 -20.18
N ASP A 249 32.62 1.97 -20.59
CA ASP A 249 32.87 0.62 -20.05
C ASP A 249 34.32 0.46 -19.55
N ARG A 250 34.70 -0.75 -19.17
CA ARG A 250 36.07 -1.05 -18.66
C ARG A 250 37.19 -0.66 -19.63
N SER A 251 36.91 -0.54 -20.91
CA SER A 251 37.86 -0.15 -21.93
C SER A 251 37.81 1.35 -22.27
N GLY A 252 37.02 2.13 -21.50
CA GLY A 252 36.86 3.59 -21.68
C GLY A 252 35.54 3.96 -22.38
N VAL A 253 35.53 5.16 -22.96
CA VAL A 253 34.36 5.74 -23.66
C VAL A 253 34.00 4.94 -24.90
N ILE A 254 32.70 4.69 -25.09
CA ILE A 254 32.14 4.09 -26.31
C ILE A 254 31.96 5.23 -27.35
N HIS A 255 32.92 5.34 -28.26
CA HIS A 255 32.93 6.40 -29.25
C HIS A 255 32.92 5.82 -30.68
N GLU A 256 32.57 6.66 -31.68
CA GLU A 256 32.67 6.28 -33.08
C GLU A 256 34.09 5.84 -33.45
N GLY A 257 34.21 4.73 -34.20
CA GLY A 257 35.49 4.17 -34.59
C GLY A 257 36.23 3.34 -33.54
N ARG A 258 35.64 3.14 -32.34
CA ARG A 258 36.16 2.17 -31.36
C ARG A 258 35.90 0.74 -31.84
N GLU A 259 36.93 -0.11 -31.85
CA GLU A 259 36.82 -1.54 -32.23
C GLU A 259 36.85 -2.48 -31.00
N ALA A 260 37.62 -2.10 -29.99
CA ALA A 260 37.86 -2.97 -28.83
C ALA A 260 36.63 -3.15 -27.96
N SER A 261 36.29 -4.42 -27.63
CA SER A 261 35.18 -4.78 -26.73
C SER A 261 33.79 -4.28 -27.14
N MET A 262 33.54 -4.18 -28.45
CA MET A 262 32.29 -3.73 -29.04
C MET A 262 31.37 -4.92 -29.36
N ASN A 263 30.08 -4.67 -29.31
CA ASN A 263 29.00 -5.51 -29.80
C ASN A 263 27.90 -4.62 -30.38
N GLN A 264 26.85 -5.20 -30.99
CA GLN A 264 25.78 -4.46 -31.65
C GLN A 264 25.09 -3.45 -30.72
N TRP A 265 24.81 -3.81 -29.46
CA TRP A 265 24.14 -2.94 -28.50
C TRP A 265 25.01 -1.75 -28.10
N LYS A 266 26.30 -1.96 -27.82
CA LYS A 266 27.25 -0.88 -27.55
C LYS A 266 27.44 0.02 -28.76
N SER A 267 27.52 -0.56 -29.95
CA SER A 267 27.71 0.21 -31.20
C SER A 267 26.56 1.13 -31.51
N ALA A 268 25.31 0.78 -31.11
CA ALA A 268 24.14 1.64 -31.25
C ALA A 268 24.23 2.93 -30.41
N HIS A 269 25.12 2.96 -29.41
CA HIS A 269 25.30 4.11 -28.51
C HIS A 269 26.66 4.80 -28.67
N ALA A 270 27.42 4.45 -29.67
CA ALA A 270 28.68 5.13 -29.97
C ALA A 270 28.45 6.57 -30.42
N VAL A 271 29.15 7.52 -29.81
CA VAL A 271 29.02 8.95 -30.10
C VAL A 271 30.34 9.54 -30.61
N ARG A 272 30.25 10.63 -31.36
CA ARG A 272 31.43 11.41 -31.79
C ARG A 272 31.91 12.29 -30.63
N THR A 273 33.04 11.93 -30.03
CA THR A 273 33.63 12.67 -28.90
C THR A 273 35.14 12.46 -28.83
N ASP A 274 35.83 13.44 -28.25
CA ASP A 274 37.28 13.35 -27.97
C ASP A 274 37.56 12.70 -26.62
N ALA A 275 36.55 12.52 -25.75
CA ALA A 275 36.68 11.83 -24.47
C ALA A 275 37.05 10.37 -24.67
N ARG A 276 38.02 9.86 -23.88
CA ARG A 276 38.47 8.45 -23.92
C ARG A 276 38.31 7.73 -22.59
N THR A 277 38.35 8.47 -21.49
CA THR A 277 38.23 7.95 -20.13
C THR A 277 36.93 8.42 -19.46
N LEU A 278 36.56 7.80 -18.34
CA LEU A 278 35.43 8.30 -17.53
C LEU A 278 35.70 9.72 -17.06
N GLU A 279 36.92 10.05 -16.62
CA GLU A 279 37.31 11.38 -16.17
C GLU A 279 37.13 12.43 -17.28
N ASP A 280 37.46 12.10 -18.54
CA ASP A 280 37.23 13.03 -19.66
C ASP A 280 35.73 13.26 -19.90
N ALA A 281 34.93 12.18 -19.81
CA ALA A 281 33.50 12.26 -20.03
C ALA A 281 32.78 13.09 -18.95
N MET A 282 33.24 13.00 -17.69
CA MET A 282 32.63 13.68 -16.55
C MET A 282 32.75 15.20 -16.57
N LYS A 283 33.75 15.77 -17.30
CA LYS A 283 33.94 17.21 -17.38
C LYS A 283 32.71 17.93 -17.96
N GLY A 284 32.05 18.73 -17.11
CA GLY A 284 30.83 19.44 -17.47
C GLY A 284 29.62 18.56 -17.72
N ALA A 285 29.60 17.33 -17.20
CA ALA A 285 28.42 16.46 -17.24
C ALA A 285 27.35 16.95 -16.23
N ASP A 286 26.11 16.96 -16.65
CA ASP A 286 24.96 17.29 -15.79
C ASP A 286 24.48 16.08 -14.99
N VAL A 287 24.53 14.90 -15.60
CA VAL A 287 23.98 13.66 -15.03
C VAL A 287 25.02 12.55 -15.12
N PHE A 288 25.22 11.84 -14.00
CA PHE A 288 25.96 10.60 -13.93
C PHE A 288 25.02 9.43 -13.61
N LEU A 289 25.05 8.40 -14.43
CA LEU A 289 24.34 7.13 -14.20
C LEU A 289 25.36 6.01 -13.96
N GLY A 290 25.58 5.66 -12.71
CA GLY A 290 26.50 4.61 -12.28
C GLY A 290 25.80 3.25 -12.25
N LEU A 291 26.26 2.34 -13.10
CA LEU A 291 25.77 0.96 -13.24
C LEU A 291 26.97 0.03 -13.46
N SER A 292 28.00 0.19 -12.61
CA SER A 292 29.29 -0.44 -12.78
C SER A 292 29.80 -1.13 -11.51
N VAL A 293 30.83 -0.58 -10.89
CA VAL A 293 31.48 -1.17 -9.70
C VAL A 293 31.75 -0.10 -8.65
N ALA A 294 31.89 -0.54 -7.40
CA ALA A 294 32.21 0.33 -6.26
C ALA A 294 33.46 1.17 -6.51
N GLY A 295 33.40 2.46 -6.11
CA GLY A 295 34.52 3.39 -6.18
C GLY A 295 34.96 3.80 -7.59
N ALA A 296 34.13 3.61 -8.61
CA ALA A 296 34.46 3.98 -9.98
C ALA A 296 34.38 5.50 -10.23
N LEU A 297 33.68 6.24 -9.39
CA LEU A 297 33.55 7.70 -9.47
C LEU A 297 34.34 8.36 -8.34
N SER A 298 35.32 9.23 -8.69
CA SER A 298 36.13 9.93 -7.67
C SER A 298 35.55 11.31 -7.34
N ALA A 299 35.96 11.85 -6.19
CA ALA A 299 35.58 13.22 -5.77
C ALA A 299 36.00 14.29 -6.79
N GLU A 300 37.16 14.14 -7.42
CA GLU A 300 37.65 15.05 -8.47
C GLU A 300 36.76 15.01 -9.72
N MET A 301 36.29 13.82 -10.12
CA MET A 301 35.35 13.70 -11.23
C MET A 301 34.03 14.39 -10.91
N VAL A 302 33.49 14.20 -9.68
CA VAL A 302 32.28 14.88 -9.22
C VAL A 302 32.46 16.40 -9.20
N GLN A 303 33.63 16.87 -8.76
CA GLN A 303 33.93 18.31 -8.76
C GLN A 303 33.97 18.92 -10.17
N SER A 304 34.31 18.12 -11.20
CA SER A 304 34.40 18.55 -12.58
C SER A 304 33.03 18.62 -13.30
N MET A 305 31.94 18.15 -12.67
CA MET A 305 30.57 18.18 -13.23
C MET A 305 30.02 19.61 -13.32
N ALA A 306 28.94 19.77 -14.06
CA ALA A 306 28.15 21.00 -14.13
C ALA A 306 27.57 21.41 -12.77
N ASP A 307 27.01 22.62 -12.67
CA ASP A 307 26.35 23.11 -11.44
C ASP A 307 25.14 22.26 -11.11
N ARG A 308 24.88 22.04 -9.81
CA ARG A 308 23.80 21.18 -9.32
C ARG A 308 23.77 19.83 -10.04
N PRO A 309 24.86 19.02 -9.94
CA PRO A 309 24.96 17.76 -10.66
C PRO A 309 23.98 16.72 -10.10
N ILE A 310 23.50 15.86 -11.00
CA ILE A 310 22.62 14.74 -10.66
C ILE A 310 23.46 13.46 -10.71
N ILE A 311 23.52 12.73 -9.59
CA ILE A 311 24.41 11.57 -9.45
C ILE A 311 23.58 10.36 -9.00
N PHE A 312 23.39 9.39 -9.90
CA PHE A 312 22.76 8.12 -9.60
C PHE A 312 23.86 7.04 -9.50
N ALA A 313 24.32 6.76 -8.28
CA ALA A 313 25.35 5.76 -7.98
C ALA A 313 24.69 4.44 -7.56
N MET A 314 24.37 3.59 -8.54
CA MET A 314 23.47 2.46 -8.39
C MET A 314 24.19 1.10 -8.27
N ALA A 315 25.53 1.06 -8.22
CA ALA A 315 26.26 -0.19 -8.01
C ALA A 315 25.92 -0.82 -6.65
N ASN A 316 25.73 -2.12 -6.63
CA ASN A 316 25.36 -2.89 -5.45
C ASN A 316 26.46 -3.90 -5.06
N PRO A 317 26.78 -4.12 -3.76
CA PRO A 317 26.21 -3.48 -2.56
C PRO A 317 26.85 -2.13 -2.17
N VAL A 318 27.93 -1.73 -2.83
CA VAL A 318 28.63 -0.47 -2.58
C VAL A 318 28.54 0.39 -3.83
N PRO A 319 28.08 1.66 -3.74
CA PRO A 319 27.90 2.54 -4.88
C PRO A 319 29.25 2.98 -5.49
N GLU A 320 29.21 3.57 -6.70
CA GLU A 320 30.38 4.12 -7.39
C GLU A 320 31.07 5.22 -6.61
N ILE A 321 30.33 5.98 -5.81
CA ILE A 321 30.82 6.95 -4.83
C ILE A 321 29.83 6.95 -3.65
N MET A 322 30.35 7.14 -2.44
CA MET A 322 29.49 7.30 -1.27
C MET A 322 28.83 8.68 -1.25
N PRO A 323 27.53 8.79 -0.87
CA PRO A 323 26.82 10.07 -0.82
C PRO A 323 27.53 11.16 -0.03
N GLU A 324 28.13 10.80 1.11
CA GLU A 324 28.87 11.72 1.99
C GLU A 324 30.12 12.27 1.28
N GLU A 325 30.81 11.43 0.50
CA GLU A 325 31.98 11.82 -0.27
C GLU A 325 31.60 12.78 -1.39
N ALA A 326 30.54 12.46 -2.15
CA ALA A 326 30.04 13.34 -3.21
C ALA A 326 29.55 14.69 -2.65
N LYS A 327 28.76 14.69 -1.59
CA LYS A 327 28.26 15.92 -0.92
C LYS A 327 29.40 16.75 -0.30
N SER A 328 30.51 16.13 0.12
CA SER A 328 31.65 16.87 0.68
C SER A 328 32.31 17.81 -0.33
N VAL A 329 32.31 17.47 -1.62
CA VAL A 329 32.89 18.27 -2.71
C VAL A 329 31.83 19.03 -3.52
N ARG A 330 30.59 18.56 -3.55
CA ARG A 330 29.43 19.18 -4.25
C ARG A 330 28.19 19.10 -3.34
N PRO A 331 28.06 20.02 -2.38
CA PRO A 331 26.87 20.08 -1.49
C PRO A 331 25.55 20.27 -2.24
N ASP A 332 25.61 20.85 -3.44
CA ASP A 332 24.51 21.12 -4.36
C ASP A 332 24.08 19.90 -5.22
N ALA A 333 24.75 18.76 -5.08
CA ALA A 333 24.43 17.57 -5.87
C ALA A 333 23.12 16.90 -5.42
N ILE A 334 22.28 16.46 -6.36
CA ILE A 334 21.16 15.56 -6.09
C ILE A 334 21.66 14.13 -6.26
N ILE A 335 21.55 13.32 -5.19
CA ILE A 335 22.13 11.97 -5.17
C ILE A 335 21.04 10.91 -4.98
N ALA A 336 21.12 9.85 -5.76
CA ALA A 336 20.33 8.63 -5.60
C ALA A 336 21.24 7.40 -5.62
N THR A 337 20.87 6.36 -4.85
CA THR A 337 21.64 5.11 -4.75
C THR A 337 20.72 3.89 -4.81
N GLY A 338 21.29 2.69 -5.00
CA GLY A 338 20.55 1.43 -4.86
C GLY A 338 20.29 1.01 -3.41
N ARG A 339 20.86 1.71 -2.42
CA ARG A 339 20.85 1.32 -0.99
C ARG A 339 19.60 1.85 -0.30
N SER A 340 19.02 1.03 0.59
CA SER A 340 17.83 1.37 1.37
C SER A 340 18.09 2.27 2.60
N ASP A 341 19.36 2.45 2.96
CA ASP A 341 19.78 3.26 4.10
C ASP A 341 20.16 4.72 3.71
N TYR A 342 19.88 5.09 2.46
CA TYR A 342 20.06 6.43 1.92
C TYR A 342 18.77 6.98 1.30
N PRO A 343 18.61 8.32 1.24
CA PRO A 343 17.55 8.95 0.46
C PRO A 343 17.56 8.55 -1.02
N ASN A 344 16.42 8.70 -1.69
CA ASN A 344 16.28 8.45 -3.13
C ASN A 344 16.73 7.04 -3.55
N GLN A 345 16.25 6.01 -2.86
CA GLN A 345 16.57 4.64 -3.22
C GLN A 345 16.02 4.28 -4.61
N VAL A 346 16.91 3.95 -5.54
CA VAL A 346 16.55 3.34 -6.83
C VAL A 346 16.29 1.86 -6.61
N ASN A 347 15.03 1.48 -6.58
CA ASN A 347 14.60 0.11 -6.30
C ASN A 347 13.53 -0.33 -7.31
N ASN A 348 13.80 -1.41 -8.05
CA ASN A 348 12.92 -1.92 -9.10
C ASN A 348 11.50 -2.28 -8.58
N VAL A 349 11.34 -2.52 -7.28
CA VAL A 349 10.03 -2.81 -6.66
C VAL A 349 9.01 -1.68 -6.84
N LEU A 350 9.46 -0.47 -7.10
CA LEU A 350 8.61 0.68 -7.43
C LEU A 350 7.97 0.57 -8.83
N GLY A 351 8.48 -0.32 -9.70
CA GLY A 351 8.06 -0.43 -11.10
C GLY A 351 7.41 -1.76 -11.44
N PHE A 352 8.19 -2.85 -11.41
CA PHE A 352 7.78 -4.12 -12.02
C PHE A 352 6.43 -4.67 -11.54
N PRO A 353 6.05 -4.63 -10.25
CA PRO A 353 4.79 -5.23 -9.83
C PRO A 353 3.60 -4.51 -10.45
N TYR A 354 3.65 -3.19 -10.49
CA TYR A 354 2.57 -2.35 -10.96
C TYR A 354 2.49 -2.30 -12.49
N ILE A 355 3.64 -2.40 -13.18
CA ILE A 355 3.71 -2.52 -14.64
C ILE A 355 3.02 -3.82 -15.09
N PHE A 356 3.33 -4.95 -14.44
CA PHE A 356 2.65 -6.21 -14.71
C PHE A 356 1.17 -6.16 -14.33
N ARG A 357 0.80 -5.48 -13.23
CA ARG A 357 -0.61 -5.33 -12.85
C ARG A 357 -1.40 -4.60 -13.95
N GLY A 358 -0.91 -3.45 -14.42
CA GLY A 358 -1.54 -2.72 -15.52
C GLY A 358 -1.60 -3.52 -16.81
N ALA A 359 -0.51 -4.23 -17.15
CA ALA A 359 -0.45 -5.06 -18.36
C ALA A 359 -1.41 -6.28 -18.31
N LEU A 360 -1.48 -6.98 -17.16
CA LEU A 360 -2.37 -8.13 -16.98
C LEU A 360 -3.85 -7.74 -17.03
N ASP A 361 -4.23 -6.63 -16.39
CA ASP A 361 -5.63 -6.23 -16.28
C ASP A 361 -6.25 -5.84 -17.63
N VAL A 362 -5.44 -5.31 -18.55
CA VAL A 362 -5.86 -5.06 -19.94
C VAL A 362 -5.53 -6.21 -20.88
N ARG A 363 -5.01 -7.34 -20.39
CA ARG A 363 -4.54 -8.49 -21.19
C ARG A 363 -3.61 -8.01 -22.31
N ALA A 364 -2.60 -7.19 -21.98
CA ALA A 364 -1.68 -6.66 -22.97
C ALA A 364 -0.90 -7.78 -23.66
N SER A 365 -0.66 -7.63 -24.97
CA SER A 365 0.15 -8.59 -25.74
C SER A 365 1.66 -8.41 -25.50
N LYS A 366 2.09 -7.24 -25.03
CA LYS A 366 3.48 -6.92 -24.71
C LYS A 366 3.56 -5.69 -23.78
N ILE A 367 4.70 -5.49 -23.13
CA ILE A 367 5.07 -4.22 -22.51
C ILE A 367 5.96 -3.47 -23.50
N ASN A 368 5.47 -2.29 -23.98
CA ASN A 368 6.16 -1.45 -24.98
C ASN A 368 6.80 -0.21 -24.33
N GLU A 369 7.46 0.63 -25.15
CA GLU A 369 8.14 1.82 -24.65
C GLU A 369 7.17 2.84 -24.02
N GLU A 370 5.99 3.02 -24.63
CA GLU A 370 4.97 3.95 -24.14
C GLU A 370 4.50 3.55 -22.72
N MET A 371 4.37 2.27 -22.44
CA MET A 371 4.01 1.76 -21.11
C MET A 371 5.14 1.99 -20.08
N LYS A 372 6.41 1.83 -20.49
CA LYS A 372 7.60 2.09 -19.63
C LYS A 372 7.74 3.57 -19.31
N ILE A 373 7.55 4.45 -20.28
CA ILE A 373 7.56 5.91 -20.07
C ILE A 373 6.42 6.32 -19.14
N ALA A 374 5.21 5.83 -19.38
CA ALA A 374 4.04 6.12 -18.53
C ALA A 374 4.26 5.69 -17.07
N ALA A 375 4.92 4.54 -16.85
CA ALA A 375 5.29 4.09 -15.51
C ALA A 375 6.29 5.04 -14.84
N ALA A 376 7.34 5.46 -15.56
CA ALA A 376 8.34 6.39 -15.04
C ALA A 376 7.72 7.77 -14.69
N GLU A 377 6.86 8.30 -15.55
CA GLU A 377 6.14 9.54 -15.31
C GLU A 377 5.19 9.45 -14.11
N ALA A 378 4.42 8.35 -13.99
CA ALA A 378 3.52 8.13 -12.87
C ALA A 378 4.27 8.05 -11.53
N ILE A 379 5.41 7.33 -11.49
CA ILE A 379 6.26 7.26 -10.30
C ILE A 379 6.81 8.65 -9.94
N ALA A 380 7.29 9.40 -10.93
CA ALA A 380 7.81 10.74 -10.72
C ALA A 380 6.74 11.72 -10.20
N MET A 381 5.53 11.68 -10.76
CA MET A 381 4.43 12.54 -10.32
C MET A 381 3.98 12.20 -8.90
N LEU A 382 3.93 10.90 -8.55
CA LEU A 382 3.55 10.47 -7.20
C LEU A 382 4.50 11.01 -6.11
N ALA A 383 5.80 11.11 -6.40
CA ALA A 383 6.77 11.69 -5.47
C ALA A 383 6.51 13.18 -5.17
N ARG A 384 5.79 13.89 -6.04
CA ARG A 384 5.46 15.32 -5.88
C ARG A 384 4.18 15.55 -5.05
N GLU A 385 3.41 14.50 -4.81
CA GLU A 385 2.22 14.56 -3.97
C GLU A 385 2.58 14.47 -2.49
N ASP A 386 1.70 14.98 -1.61
CA ASP A 386 1.85 14.84 -0.16
C ASP A 386 1.98 13.37 0.23
N VAL A 387 3.01 13.04 1.02
CA VAL A 387 3.29 11.67 1.44
C VAL A 387 2.38 11.29 2.61
N PRO A 388 1.63 10.17 2.53
CA PRO A 388 0.79 9.70 3.64
C PRO A 388 1.61 9.35 4.88
N ASP A 389 1.08 9.63 6.09
CA ASP A 389 1.76 9.31 7.36
C ASP A 389 2.11 7.82 7.49
N ALA A 390 1.28 6.93 6.97
CA ALA A 390 1.56 5.49 6.96
C ALA A 390 2.88 5.15 6.23
N VAL A 391 3.25 5.95 5.24
CA VAL A 391 4.55 5.83 4.56
C VAL A 391 5.66 6.40 5.43
N ALA A 392 5.47 7.59 6.02
CA ALA A 392 6.44 8.19 6.92
C ALA A 392 6.73 7.30 8.14
N ASP A 393 5.70 6.70 8.74
CA ASP A 393 5.82 5.75 9.86
C ASP A 393 6.64 4.51 9.49
N ALA A 394 6.49 3.98 8.26
CA ALA A 394 7.29 2.86 7.76
C ALA A 394 8.78 3.20 7.59
N TYR A 395 9.13 4.49 7.49
CA TYR A 395 10.48 5.01 7.35
C TYR A 395 11.00 5.77 8.59
N GLY A 396 10.52 5.42 9.77
CA GLY A 396 11.04 5.94 11.04
C GLY A 396 10.37 7.24 11.53
N GLY A 397 9.26 7.64 10.93
CA GLY A 397 8.44 8.78 11.36
C GLY A 397 8.97 10.15 10.92
N GLU A 398 9.97 10.20 10.04
CA GLU A 398 10.43 11.46 9.44
C GLU A 398 9.43 11.91 8.35
N ALA A 399 9.13 13.21 8.32
CA ALA A 399 8.26 13.78 7.29
C ALA A 399 8.97 13.76 5.93
N LEU A 400 8.54 12.89 5.04
CA LEU A 400 9.03 12.81 3.67
C LEU A 400 8.33 13.88 2.83
N GLN A 401 9.09 14.71 2.14
CA GLN A 401 8.58 15.76 1.25
C GLN A 401 9.34 15.78 -0.06
N TYR A 402 8.67 16.11 -1.16
CA TYR A 402 9.30 16.33 -2.46
C TYR A 402 10.44 17.35 -2.38
N GLY A 403 11.63 16.96 -2.85
CA GLY A 403 12.84 17.75 -2.76
C GLY A 403 14.08 16.94 -3.15
N GLU A 404 15.27 17.48 -2.90
CA GLU A 404 16.54 16.84 -3.27
C GLU A 404 16.75 15.47 -2.63
N ASP A 405 16.14 15.22 -1.46
CA ASP A 405 16.20 13.97 -0.73
C ASP A 405 14.96 13.07 -0.93
N TYR A 406 13.99 13.50 -1.75
CA TYR A 406 12.80 12.71 -2.07
C TYR A 406 12.34 12.97 -3.53
N ILE A 407 13.13 12.49 -4.50
CA ILE A 407 12.82 12.53 -5.93
C ILE A 407 12.15 11.25 -6.45
N ILE A 408 12.10 10.20 -5.64
CA ILE A 408 11.51 8.89 -5.92
C ILE A 408 10.63 8.53 -4.73
N PRO A 409 9.38 8.02 -4.92
CA PRO A 409 8.52 7.64 -3.81
C PRO A 409 9.09 6.45 -3.04
N ALA A 410 8.67 6.32 -1.79
CA ALA A 410 9.07 5.21 -0.93
C ALA A 410 8.45 3.88 -1.42
N PRO A 411 9.17 2.73 -1.37
CA PRO A 411 8.67 1.44 -1.84
C PRO A 411 7.36 0.95 -1.22
N PHE A 412 7.06 1.35 0.01
CA PHE A 412 5.82 0.97 0.72
C PHE A 412 4.69 1.99 0.55
N ASP A 413 4.77 2.91 -0.42
CA ASP A 413 3.67 3.83 -0.71
C ASP A 413 2.48 3.08 -1.33
N PRO A 414 1.33 2.98 -0.62
CA PRO A 414 0.18 2.22 -1.08
C PRO A 414 -0.48 2.80 -2.33
N ARG A 415 -0.17 4.04 -2.71
CA ARG A 415 -0.71 4.70 -3.90
C ARG A 415 -0.07 4.22 -5.19
N LEU A 416 1.11 3.58 -5.11
CA LEU A 416 1.86 3.09 -6.29
C LEU A 416 1.02 2.16 -7.17
N ILE A 417 0.23 1.26 -6.56
CA ILE A 417 -0.59 0.31 -7.32
C ILE A 417 -1.63 1.02 -8.19
N SER A 418 -2.29 2.04 -7.67
CA SER A 418 -3.31 2.78 -8.44
C SER A 418 -2.68 3.74 -9.43
N ALA A 419 -1.62 4.47 -9.06
CA ALA A 419 -0.98 5.47 -9.92
C ALA A 419 -0.26 4.82 -11.11
N VAL A 420 0.63 3.86 -10.83
CA VAL A 420 1.47 3.26 -11.88
C VAL A 420 0.69 2.30 -12.75
N SER A 421 -0.13 1.40 -12.15
CA SER A 421 -0.86 0.40 -12.95
C SER A 421 -1.90 1.03 -13.87
N SER A 422 -2.57 2.11 -13.44
CA SER A 422 -3.53 2.80 -14.30
C SER A 422 -2.84 3.53 -15.46
N ALA A 423 -1.71 4.20 -15.21
CA ALA A 423 -0.95 4.85 -16.26
C ALA A 423 -0.44 3.85 -17.32
N VAL A 424 0.05 2.69 -16.86
CA VAL A 424 0.50 1.60 -17.75
C VAL A 424 -0.66 1.02 -18.56
N ALA A 425 -1.82 0.78 -17.92
CA ALA A 425 -3.02 0.29 -18.61
C ALA A 425 -3.51 1.28 -19.68
N GLU A 426 -3.55 2.58 -19.35
CA GLU A 426 -3.90 3.62 -20.31
C GLU A 426 -2.94 3.67 -21.50
N ALA A 427 -1.62 3.60 -21.23
CA ALA A 427 -0.61 3.57 -22.28
C ALA A 427 -0.75 2.34 -23.18
N ALA A 428 -1.04 1.17 -22.59
CA ALA A 428 -1.33 -0.06 -23.34
C ALA A 428 -2.55 0.08 -24.25
N MET A 429 -3.62 0.70 -23.77
CA MET A 429 -4.82 0.97 -24.58
C MET A 429 -4.55 1.98 -25.68
N LYS A 430 -3.86 3.08 -25.39
CA LYS A 430 -3.51 4.13 -26.37
C LYS A 430 -2.58 3.62 -27.46
N SER A 431 -1.65 2.73 -27.14
CA SER A 431 -0.70 2.13 -28.09
C SER A 431 -1.25 0.88 -28.81
N GLY A 432 -2.50 0.46 -28.51
CA GLY A 432 -3.20 -0.62 -29.20
C GLY A 432 -2.71 -2.04 -28.85
N VAL A 433 -2.00 -2.22 -27.72
CA VAL A 433 -1.53 -3.53 -27.26
C VAL A 433 -2.47 -4.19 -26.24
N ALA A 434 -3.48 -3.47 -25.76
CA ALA A 434 -4.50 -3.97 -24.84
C ALA A 434 -5.56 -4.81 -25.60
N ARG A 435 -5.81 -6.05 -25.14
CA ARG A 435 -6.86 -6.92 -25.68
C ARG A 435 -8.20 -6.77 -24.94
N LYS A 436 -8.16 -6.31 -23.69
CA LYS A 436 -9.33 -6.05 -22.86
C LYS A 436 -9.27 -4.61 -22.33
N PRO A 437 -9.77 -3.61 -23.10
CA PRO A 437 -9.76 -2.22 -22.68
C PRO A 437 -10.60 -1.99 -21.42
N ILE A 438 -10.17 -1.03 -20.60
CA ILE A 438 -10.87 -0.55 -19.40
C ILE A 438 -11.70 0.68 -19.79
N GLU A 439 -13.01 0.65 -19.56
CA GLU A 439 -13.91 1.73 -19.93
C GLU A 439 -13.90 2.89 -18.90
N ASP A 440 -13.79 2.59 -17.62
CA ASP A 440 -13.79 3.56 -16.52
C ASP A 440 -12.47 3.48 -15.73
N ILE A 441 -11.52 4.35 -16.08
CA ILE A 441 -10.21 4.43 -15.41
C ILE A 441 -10.34 4.86 -13.97
N ALA A 442 -11.24 5.77 -13.64
CA ALA A 442 -11.42 6.21 -12.26
C ALA A 442 -11.93 5.08 -11.35
N ARG A 443 -12.84 4.26 -11.86
CA ARG A 443 -13.28 3.04 -11.17
C ARG A 443 -12.12 2.04 -11.04
N TYR A 444 -11.35 1.84 -12.09
CA TYR A 444 -10.20 0.93 -12.06
C TYR A 444 -9.15 1.34 -11.03
N GLN A 445 -8.83 2.63 -10.91
CA GLN A 445 -7.92 3.15 -9.88
C GLN A 445 -8.42 2.85 -8.46
N ARG A 446 -9.73 2.99 -8.23
CA ARG A 446 -10.36 2.64 -6.95
C ARG A 446 -10.26 1.13 -6.67
N ASP A 447 -10.57 0.30 -7.65
CA ASP A 447 -10.50 -1.17 -7.54
C ASP A 447 -9.06 -1.64 -7.26
N LEU A 448 -8.05 -0.97 -7.84
CA LEU A 448 -6.64 -1.22 -7.55
C LEU A 448 -6.25 -0.87 -6.11
N SER A 449 -6.65 0.31 -5.63
CA SER A 449 -6.40 0.70 -4.24
C SER A 449 -7.04 -0.27 -3.25
N ALA A 450 -8.22 -0.77 -3.57
CA ALA A 450 -8.96 -1.74 -2.77
C ALA A 450 -8.32 -3.14 -2.72
N ARG A 451 -7.49 -3.52 -3.68
CA ARG A 451 -6.81 -4.84 -3.69
C ARG A 451 -5.85 -5.02 -2.52
N LEU A 452 -5.14 -3.95 -2.14
CA LEU A 452 -4.18 -3.97 -1.03
C LEU A 452 -4.81 -3.53 0.29
N ASP A 453 -5.88 -2.74 0.24
CA ASP A 453 -6.64 -2.30 1.41
C ASP A 453 -8.15 -2.56 1.21
N PRO A 454 -8.68 -3.68 1.71
CA PRO A 454 -10.11 -3.99 1.62
C PRO A 454 -11.03 -2.95 2.29
N THR A 455 -10.51 -2.13 3.23
CA THR A 455 -11.30 -1.08 3.86
C THR A 455 -11.54 0.11 2.94
N ALA A 456 -10.56 0.44 2.10
CA ALA A 456 -10.70 1.50 1.09
C ALA A 456 -11.88 1.21 0.16
N SER A 457 -12.06 -0.04 -0.27
CA SER A 457 -13.22 -0.48 -1.07
C SER A 457 -14.56 -0.24 -0.35
N THR A 458 -14.63 -0.60 0.93
CA THR A 458 -15.86 -0.46 1.72
C THR A 458 -16.24 1.00 1.96
N LEU A 459 -15.25 1.88 2.13
CA LEU A 459 -15.48 3.33 2.32
C LEU A 459 -15.69 4.09 1.02
N GLN A 460 -15.36 3.51 -0.13
CA GLN A 460 -15.41 4.22 -1.42
C GLN A 460 -16.80 4.78 -1.73
N GLY A 461 -17.86 4.00 -1.52
CA GLY A 461 -19.22 4.48 -1.69
C GLY A 461 -19.60 5.65 -0.77
N ILE A 462 -18.91 5.79 0.36
CA ILE A 462 -19.04 6.93 1.28
C ILE A 462 -18.30 8.13 0.69
N PHE A 463 -17.05 7.96 0.26
CA PHE A 463 -16.25 9.02 -0.34
C PHE A 463 -16.91 9.63 -1.59
N ASP A 464 -17.46 8.80 -2.47
CA ASP A 464 -18.16 9.27 -3.68
C ASP A 464 -19.37 10.17 -3.32
N ARG A 465 -20.15 9.80 -2.31
CA ARG A 465 -21.33 10.56 -1.89
C ARG A 465 -20.97 11.89 -1.21
N ILE A 466 -19.96 11.91 -0.35
CA ILE A 466 -19.54 13.15 0.32
C ILE A 466 -18.86 14.11 -0.65
N SER A 467 -18.12 13.61 -1.65
CA SER A 467 -17.53 14.45 -2.71
C SER A 467 -18.60 15.11 -3.58
N ALA A 468 -19.71 14.42 -3.82
CA ALA A 468 -20.85 14.99 -4.57
C ALA A 468 -21.60 16.07 -3.76
N GLN A 469 -21.61 16.00 -2.43
CA GLN A 469 -22.30 16.94 -1.55
C GLN A 469 -21.45 17.28 -0.31
N LYS A 470 -20.50 18.20 -0.50
CA LYS A 470 -19.55 18.63 0.53
C LYS A 470 -20.23 19.10 1.82
N LYS A 471 -19.65 18.72 2.95
CA LYS A 471 -20.09 19.12 4.29
C LYS A 471 -18.96 19.81 5.05
N ARG A 472 -19.36 20.74 5.94
CA ARG A 472 -18.43 21.43 6.83
C ARG A 472 -18.15 20.53 8.04
N VAL A 473 -16.91 20.11 8.21
CA VAL A 473 -16.49 19.21 9.29
C VAL A 473 -15.57 19.94 10.26
N VAL A 474 -15.94 19.99 11.53
CA VAL A 474 -15.11 20.55 12.60
C VAL A 474 -14.07 19.52 13.04
N PHE A 475 -12.81 19.91 13.04
CA PHE A 475 -11.69 19.20 13.64
C PHE A 475 -11.36 19.90 14.97
N ALA A 476 -11.81 19.31 16.10
CA ALA A 476 -11.80 19.99 17.39
C ALA A 476 -10.41 20.24 17.97
N GLU A 477 -9.41 19.45 17.59
CA GLU A 477 -8.03 19.51 18.11
C GLU A 477 -7.07 20.12 17.09
N GLY A 478 -7.48 21.23 16.45
CA GLY A 478 -6.80 21.85 15.31
C GLY A 478 -5.38 22.39 15.55
N GLU A 479 -4.86 22.35 16.80
CA GLU A 479 -3.48 22.70 17.10
C GLU A 479 -2.50 21.50 16.91
N GLU A 480 -3.05 20.28 16.76
CA GLU A 480 -2.26 19.06 16.59
C GLU A 480 -1.85 18.90 15.13
N GLU A 481 -0.59 18.55 14.90
CA GLU A 481 -0.02 18.35 13.56
C GLU A 481 -0.83 17.36 12.70
N LYS A 482 -1.14 16.18 13.25
CA LYS A 482 -1.92 15.15 12.55
C LYS A 482 -3.32 15.64 12.16
N VAL A 483 -3.93 16.50 12.98
CA VAL A 483 -5.25 17.05 12.72
C VAL A 483 -5.22 18.09 11.59
N ILE A 484 -4.17 18.93 11.53
CA ILE A 484 -3.95 19.88 10.43
C ILE A 484 -3.75 19.14 9.11
N ARG A 485 -2.88 18.12 9.10
CA ARG A 485 -2.64 17.27 7.92
C ARG A 485 -3.92 16.55 7.46
N ALA A 486 -4.71 16.01 8.39
CA ALA A 486 -5.97 15.35 8.08
C ALA A 486 -7.01 16.31 7.49
N ALA A 487 -7.12 17.53 8.04
CA ALA A 487 -8.00 18.56 7.52
C ALA A 487 -7.60 18.97 6.09
N LEU A 488 -6.29 19.16 5.85
CA LEU A 488 -5.75 19.46 4.53
C LEU A 488 -6.03 18.32 3.53
N SER A 489 -5.73 17.08 3.90
CA SER A 489 -5.97 15.89 3.08
C SER A 489 -7.46 15.70 2.77
N PHE A 490 -8.34 15.89 3.76
CA PHE A 490 -9.79 15.81 3.58
C PHE A 490 -10.31 16.83 2.57
N ARG A 491 -9.81 18.07 2.62
CA ARG A 491 -10.13 19.14 1.66
C ARG A 491 -9.59 18.84 0.27
N ASN A 492 -8.30 18.48 0.16
CA ASN A 492 -7.62 18.24 -1.12
C ASN A 492 -8.21 17.04 -1.86
N ALA A 493 -8.65 16.01 -1.14
CA ALA A 493 -9.40 14.88 -1.70
C ALA A 493 -10.82 15.26 -2.14
N GLY A 494 -11.27 16.50 -1.88
CA GLY A 494 -12.60 16.96 -2.26
C GLY A 494 -13.74 16.41 -1.40
N TYR A 495 -13.45 15.84 -0.22
CA TYR A 495 -14.45 15.20 0.64
C TYR A 495 -15.33 16.18 1.43
N GLY A 496 -14.87 17.43 1.62
CA GLY A 496 -15.65 18.47 2.32
C GLY A 496 -14.81 19.67 2.72
N ASP A 497 -15.41 20.55 3.53
CA ASP A 497 -14.83 21.79 3.99
C ASP A 497 -14.44 21.68 5.48
N PRO A 498 -13.15 21.50 5.83
CA PRO A 498 -12.73 21.38 7.21
C PRO A 498 -12.69 22.72 7.93
N ILE A 499 -12.98 22.72 9.25
CA ILE A 499 -12.86 23.88 10.16
C ILE A 499 -11.99 23.45 11.35
N LEU A 500 -10.85 24.10 11.55
CA LEU A 500 -9.96 23.83 12.67
C LEU A 500 -10.38 24.64 13.92
N VAL A 501 -10.50 23.98 15.07
CA VAL A 501 -10.74 24.67 16.35
C VAL A 501 -9.44 24.73 17.14
N GLY A 502 -8.96 25.94 17.40
CA GLY A 502 -7.74 26.17 18.15
C GLY A 502 -7.27 27.62 18.13
N ARG A 503 -6.11 27.88 18.71
CA ARG A 503 -5.47 29.19 18.71
C ARG A 503 -4.82 29.45 17.35
N GLU A 504 -5.33 30.43 16.62
CA GLU A 504 -4.91 30.71 15.25
C GLU A 504 -3.40 30.82 15.09
N HIS A 505 -2.73 31.62 15.98
CA HIS A 505 -1.28 31.78 15.90
C HIS A 505 -0.51 30.45 16.02
N ARG A 506 -0.97 29.51 16.87
CA ARG A 506 -0.33 28.19 17.02
C ARG A 506 -0.55 27.30 15.80
N ILE A 507 -1.75 27.34 15.27
CA ILE A 507 -2.07 26.59 14.04
C ILE A 507 -1.21 27.10 12.88
N ARG A 508 -1.13 28.43 12.69
CA ARG A 508 -0.32 29.04 11.63
C ARG A 508 1.18 28.75 11.81
N GLU A 509 1.70 28.85 13.04
CA GLU A 509 3.08 28.51 13.35
C GLU A 509 3.38 27.02 13.03
N THR A 510 2.43 26.12 13.32
CA THR A 510 2.58 24.69 13.00
C THR A 510 2.56 24.46 11.49
N ILE A 511 1.65 25.10 10.73
CA ILE A 511 1.60 25.02 9.27
C ILE A 511 2.92 25.48 8.64
N GLU A 512 3.43 26.63 9.08
CA GLU A 512 4.70 27.19 8.60
C GLU A 512 5.88 26.27 8.91
N ARG A 513 5.97 25.78 10.14
CA ARG A 513 7.02 24.85 10.58
C ARG A 513 7.04 23.55 9.78
N LEU A 514 5.87 23.07 9.37
CA LEU A 514 5.72 21.83 8.62
C LEU A 514 5.80 22.03 7.10
N GLY A 515 5.82 23.29 6.61
CA GLY A 515 5.85 23.60 5.20
C GLY A 515 4.63 23.08 4.42
N LEU A 516 3.44 23.06 5.04
CA LEU A 516 2.22 22.53 4.42
C LEU A 516 1.65 23.52 3.42
N GLU A 517 2.00 23.35 2.15
CA GLU A 517 1.48 24.18 1.06
C GLU A 517 -0.05 24.03 0.92
N GLY A 518 -0.73 25.16 0.76
CA GLY A 518 -2.19 25.20 0.64
C GLY A 518 -2.94 25.05 1.96
N ALA A 519 -2.29 24.96 3.12
CA ALA A 519 -2.95 24.93 4.43
C ALA A 519 -3.26 26.36 4.97
N GLU A 520 -2.71 27.39 4.32
CA GLU A 520 -2.86 28.80 4.74
C GLU A 520 -4.31 29.27 4.72
N ASP A 521 -5.13 28.70 3.83
CA ASP A 521 -6.54 29.06 3.63
C ASP A 521 -7.50 28.24 4.51
N LEU A 522 -7.00 27.31 5.33
CA LEU A 522 -7.88 26.52 6.20
C LEU A 522 -8.63 27.42 7.19
N PRO A 523 -9.98 27.32 7.27
CA PRO A 523 -10.79 28.06 8.23
C PRO A 523 -10.42 27.68 9.67
N ILE A 524 -10.10 28.68 10.50
CA ILE A 524 -9.73 28.50 11.90
C ILE A 524 -10.73 29.24 12.78
N THR A 525 -11.18 28.59 13.85
CA THR A 525 -12.04 29.19 14.87
C THR A 525 -11.43 29.02 16.26
N ASN A 526 -11.33 30.10 17.01
CA ASN A 526 -10.83 30.10 18.37
C ASN A 526 -11.98 30.11 19.39
N ALA A 527 -12.16 29.01 20.11
CA ALA A 527 -13.21 28.86 21.12
C ALA A 527 -13.24 29.98 22.19
N LYS A 528 -12.11 30.61 22.50
CA LYS A 528 -12.04 31.64 23.53
C LYS A 528 -12.60 33.00 23.09
N ILE A 529 -12.51 33.31 21.80
CA ILE A 529 -12.80 34.68 21.27
C ILE A 529 -13.80 34.63 20.10
N SER A 530 -14.56 33.56 19.96
CA SER A 530 -15.57 33.45 18.89
C SER A 530 -16.77 34.37 19.18
N ASP A 531 -17.29 35.02 18.13
CA ASP A 531 -18.49 35.86 18.20
C ASP A 531 -19.75 35.06 18.58
N HIS A 532 -19.69 33.74 18.46
CA HIS A 532 -20.81 32.82 18.80
C HIS A 532 -20.85 32.42 20.27
N ASN A 533 -19.87 32.82 21.08
CA ASN A 533 -19.72 32.30 22.46
C ASN A 533 -20.92 32.56 23.34
N GLU A 534 -21.50 33.77 23.33
CA GLU A 534 -22.70 34.09 24.12
C GLU A 534 -23.89 33.19 23.75
N THR A 535 -24.11 32.99 22.45
CA THR A 535 -25.18 32.09 21.94
C THR A 535 -24.97 30.65 22.42
N TYR A 536 -23.71 30.13 22.36
CA TYR A 536 -23.40 28.80 22.82
C TYR A 536 -23.49 28.64 24.34
N ILE A 537 -23.12 29.67 25.10
CA ILE A 537 -23.24 29.71 26.56
C ILE A 537 -24.71 29.67 26.98
N ASP A 538 -25.56 30.50 26.38
CA ASP A 538 -26.98 30.54 26.70
C ASP A 538 -27.69 29.24 26.35
N PHE A 539 -27.40 28.68 25.17
CA PHE A 539 -27.88 27.36 24.78
C PHE A 539 -27.46 26.26 25.76
N LEU A 540 -26.17 26.21 26.10
CA LEU A 540 -25.63 25.19 26.99
C LEU A 540 -26.21 25.35 28.42
N TYR A 541 -26.39 26.58 28.86
CA TYR A 541 -27.02 26.87 30.16
C TYR A 541 -28.48 26.44 30.20
N GLU A 542 -29.28 26.78 29.19
CA GLU A 542 -30.66 26.32 29.08
C GLU A 542 -30.77 24.79 29.17
N ARG A 543 -29.84 24.08 28.53
CA ARG A 543 -29.79 22.65 28.50
C ARG A 543 -29.31 21.98 29.82
N LEU A 544 -28.38 22.61 30.52
CA LEU A 544 -27.70 22.00 31.68
C LEU A 544 -28.11 22.55 33.03
N GLN A 545 -28.86 23.69 33.10
CA GLN A 545 -29.25 24.32 34.35
C GLN A 545 -30.03 23.36 35.29
N ARG A 546 -30.89 22.49 34.74
CA ARG A 546 -31.64 21.50 35.51
C ARG A 546 -30.77 20.32 35.96
N LYS A 547 -29.53 20.24 35.46
CA LYS A 547 -28.50 19.29 35.89
C LYS A 547 -27.51 19.95 36.87
N GLY A 548 -27.78 21.16 37.33
CA GLY A 548 -27.02 21.92 38.34
C GLY A 548 -25.86 22.76 37.78
N ALA A 549 -25.75 22.91 36.45
CA ALA A 549 -24.74 23.80 35.86
C ALA A 549 -25.14 25.27 36.03
N LEU A 550 -24.18 26.11 36.39
CA LEU A 550 -24.34 27.56 36.42
C LEU A 550 -23.90 28.16 35.06
N ARG A 551 -24.40 29.36 34.72
CA ARG A 551 -24.02 30.04 33.48
C ARG A 551 -22.48 30.21 33.36
N ARG A 552 -21.78 30.54 34.46
CA ARG A 552 -20.32 30.63 34.51
C ARG A 552 -19.64 29.32 34.19
N ASP A 553 -20.24 28.15 34.52
CA ASP A 553 -19.71 26.83 34.23
C ASP A 553 -19.86 26.57 32.72
N CYS A 554 -21.01 26.94 32.14
CA CYS A 554 -21.21 26.85 30.69
C CYS A 554 -20.24 27.75 29.92
N GLN A 555 -19.98 28.97 30.43
CA GLN A 555 -18.98 29.87 29.85
C GLN A 555 -17.57 29.24 29.86
N ARG A 556 -17.19 28.61 30.97
CA ARG A 556 -15.90 27.88 31.03
C ARG A 556 -15.86 26.70 30.05
N MET A 557 -16.93 25.94 29.94
CA MET A 557 -17.03 24.82 29.02
C MET A 557 -16.88 25.29 27.58
N VAL A 558 -17.61 26.31 27.14
CA VAL A 558 -17.56 26.85 25.77
C VAL A 558 -16.17 27.43 25.46
N ASN A 559 -15.61 28.25 26.38
CA ASN A 559 -14.37 28.97 26.10
C ASN A 559 -13.09 28.13 26.24
N LEU A 560 -13.12 27.00 26.99
CA LEU A 560 -11.91 26.23 27.34
C LEU A 560 -11.93 24.80 26.82
N ASP A 561 -13.08 24.29 26.37
CA ASP A 561 -13.16 22.93 25.87
C ASP A 561 -13.58 22.87 24.40
N ARG A 562 -12.66 22.43 23.57
CA ARG A 562 -12.81 22.34 22.10
C ARG A 562 -13.94 21.38 21.69
N ASN A 563 -14.15 20.30 22.46
CA ASN A 563 -15.18 19.31 22.18
C ASN A 563 -16.59 19.86 22.44
N VAL A 564 -16.77 20.58 23.54
CA VAL A 564 -18.02 21.26 23.87
C VAL A 564 -18.29 22.35 22.84
N PHE A 565 -17.28 23.16 22.51
CA PHE A 565 -17.40 24.24 21.52
C PHE A 565 -17.77 23.67 20.13
N GLY A 566 -17.02 22.65 19.65
CA GLY A 566 -17.31 22.00 18.38
C GLY A 566 -18.69 21.34 18.34
N GLY A 567 -19.14 20.72 19.45
CA GLY A 567 -20.50 20.20 19.58
C GLY A 567 -21.56 21.29 19.45
N CYS A 568 -21.34 22.48 20.05
CA CYS A 568 -22.23 23.62 19.89
C CYS A 568 -22.25 24.15 18.45
N MET A 569 -21.10 24.22 17.76
CA MET A 569 -21.02 24.61 16.35
C MET A 569 -21.90 23.71 15.47
N VAL A 570 -21.81 22.39 15.65
CA VAL A 570 -22.58 21.45 14.84
C VAL A 570 -24.09 21.54 15.17
N LEU A 571 -24.43 21.64 16.43
CA LEU A 571 -25.83 21.70 16.83
C LEU A 571 -26.52 22.98 16.35
N MET A 572 -25.82 24.12 16.40
CA MET A 572 -26.32 25.41 15.94
C MET A 572 -26.25 25.59 14.41
N GLY A 573 -25.76 24.60 13.67
CA GLY A 573 -25.68 24.64 12.21
C GLY A 573 -24.55 25.52 11.65
N HIS A 574 -23.56 25.88 12.47
CA HIS A 574 -22.34 26.56 12.01
C HIS A 574 -21.36 25.60 11.35
N ALA A 575 -21.52 24.30 11.61
CA ALA A 575 -20.87 23.18 10.92
C ALA A 575 -21.87 22.01 10.81
N ASP A 576 -21.52 20.99 10.04
CA ASP A 576 -22.42 19.89 9.75
C ASP A 576 -22.02 18.61 10.51
N ALA A 577 -20.74 18.46 10.88
CA ALA A 577 -20.22 17.32 11.62
C ALA A 577 -18.98 17.68 12.45
N LEU A 578 -18.59 16.79 13.39
CA LEU A 578 -17.47 17.00 14.31
C LEU A 578 -16.58 15.74 14.37
N VAL A 579 -15.25 15.94 14.38
CA VAL A 579 -14.25 14.91 14.67
C VAL A 579 -13.35 15.35 15.82
N THR A 580 -13.05 14.42 16.76
CA THR A 580 -12.18 14.67 17.93
C THR A 580 -11.60 13.36 18.45
N GLY A 581 -10.70 13.38 19.45
CA GLY A 581 -10.23 12.20 20.19
C GLY A 581 -8.71 11.97 20.17
N VAL A 582 -7.95 12.72 19.38
CA VAL A 582 -6.50 12.50 19.19
C VAL A 582 -5.70 12.69 20.49
N THR A 583 -6.07 13.67 21.31
CA THR A 583 -5.33 14.05 22.53
C THR A 583 -5.95 13.53 23.82
N ARG A 584 -7.12 12.91 23.76
CA ARG A 584 -7.85 12.41 24.94
C ARG A 584 -8.45 11.05 24.67
N SER A 585 -8.55 10.24 25.74
CA SER A 585 -9.26 8.95 25.67
C SER A 585 -10.75 9.14 25.29
N PHE A 586 -11.37 8.08 24.80
CA PHE A 586 -12.75 8.10 24.31
C PHE A 586 -13.75 8.67 25.32
N LYS A 587 -13.76 8.17 26.57
CA LYS A 587 -14.77 8.53 27.57
C LYS A 587 -14.82 10.02 27.90
N PRO A 588 -13.72 10.72 28.23
CA PRO A 588 -13.73 12.18 28.40
C PRO A 588 -14.16 12.95 27.15
N SER A 589 -13.75 12.53 25.95
CA SER A 589 -14.16 13.17 24.72
C SER A 589 -15.68 13.02 24.50
N PHE A 590 -16.20 11.83 24.69
CA PHE A 590 -17.63 11.54 24.62
C PHE A 590 -18.45 12.34 25.64
N ASP A 591 -18.03 12.37 26.89
CA ASP A 591 -18.72 13.13 27.96
C ASP A 591 -18.75 14.63 27.67
N HIS A 592 -17.72 15.17 27.00
CA HIS A 592 -17.68 16.58 26.62
C HIS A 592 -18.55 16.87 25.41
N VAL A 593 -18.49 16.08 24.34
CA VAL A 593 -19.34 16.26 23.14
C VAL A 593 -20.81 16.13 23.50
N THR A 594 -21.18 15.15 24.35
CA THR A 594 -22.57 14.88 24.73
C THR A 594 -23.17 15.87 25.71
N ARG A 595 -22.40 16.86 26.21
CA ARG A 595 -22.97 18.04 26.86
C ARG A 595 -23.74 18.92 25.88
N ALA A 596 -23.27 19.00 24.64
CA ALA A 596 -23.93 19.74 23.58
C ALA A 596 -24.88 18.85 22.75
N ILE A 597 -24.43 17.69 22.26
CA ILE A 597 -25.17 16.81 21.34
C ILE A 597 -25.90 15.70 22.11
N SER A 598 -27.20 15.52 21.85
CA SER A 598 -28.04 14.44 22.40
C SER A 598 -28.11 13.22 21.46
N PRO A 599 -28.56 12.07 21.96
CA PRO A 599 -29.06 11.03 21.07
C PRO A 599 -30.32 11.48 20.34
N LYS A 600 -30.57 10.95 19.15
CA LYS A 600 -31.85 11.12 18.43
C LYS A 600 -33.00 10.66 19.32
N THR A 601 -34.16 11.31 19.21
CA THR A 601 -35.35 10.93 19.99
C THR A 601 -35.66 9.44 19.83
N GLY A 602 -35.75 8.74 20.98
CA GLY A 602 -36.03 7.31 21.01
C GLY A 602 -34.86 6.40 20.58
N LYS A 603 -33.65 6.94 20.43
CA LYS A 603 -32.42 6.18 20.14
C LYS A 603 -31.41 6.37 21.27
N ALA A 604 -30.45 5.43 21.36
CA ALA A 604 -29.26 5.54 22.22
C ALA A 604 -28.01 5.85 21.41
N PHE A 605 -26.98 6.40 22.07
CA PHE A 605 -25.65 6.40 21.48
C PHE A 605 -25.11 4.96 21.42
N VAL A 606 -24.55 4.57 20.31
CA VAL A 606 -23.92 3.26 20.11
C VAL A 606 -22.58 3.47 19.39
N ALA A 607 -21.58 2.68 19.75
CA ALA A 607 -20.31 2.65 19.04
C ALA A 607 -20.09 1.27 18.43
N THR A 608 -19.83 1.20 17.13
CA THR A 608 -19.49 -0.05 16.44
C THR A 608 -18.13 0.02 15.77
N SER A 609 -17.42 -1.08 15.70
CA SER A 609 -16.24 -1.23 14.85
C SER A 609 -16.53 -2.23 13.74
N MET A 610 -16.03 -1.93 12.55
CA MET A 610 -16.14 -2.79 11.39
C MET A 610 -14.78 -3.41 11.09
N ILE A 611 -14.76 -4.75 11.00
CA ILE A 611 -13.57 -5.54 10.68
C ILE A 611 -13.74 -6.10 9.28
N VAL A 612 -12.76 -5.88 8.43
CA VAL A 612 -12.69 -6.44 7.07
C VAL A 612 -11.50 -7.39 7.01
N SER A 613 -11.76 -8.67 6.86
CA SER A 613 -10.72 -9.70 6.80
C SER A 613 -11.15 -10.87 5.91
N ARG A 614 -10.26 -11.36 5.08
CA ARG A 614 -10.47 -12.53 4.20
C ARG A 614 -11.76 -12.44 3.35
N GLY A 615 -12.07 -11.24 2.83
CA GLY A 615 -13.27 -11.01 2.02
C GLY A 615 -14.59 -10.98 2.82
N ARG A 616 -14.54 -10.96 4.15
CA ARG A 616 -15.72 -10.87 5.02
C ARG A 616 -15.69 -9.53 5.77
N THR A 617 -16.85 -8.89 5.87
CA THR A 617 -17.06 -7.71 6.71
C THR A 617 -17.91 -8.08 7.90
N VAL A 618 -17.43 -7.78 9.11
CA VAL A 618 -18.13 -8.05 10.37
C VAL A 618 -18.17 -6.80 11.22
N PHE A 619 -19.37 -6.44 11.71
CA PHE A 619 -19.56 -5.33 12.65
C PHE A 619 -19.60 -5.88 14.08
N ILE A 620 -18.90 -5.23 15.00
CA ILE A 620 -18.89 -5.57 16.42
C ILE A 620 -19.39 -4.36 17.22
N GLY A 621 -20.34 -4.56 18.12
CA GLY A 621 -20.84 -3.51 19.00
C GLY A 621 -21.46 -4.04 20.30
N ASP A 622 -21.63 -3.20 21.30
CA ASP A 622 -21.13 -1.83 21.45
C ASP A 622 -19.68 -1.83 21.96
N VAL A 623 -18.79 -1.14 21.27
CA VAL A 623 -17.34 -1.18 21.59
C VAL A 623 -16.88 -0.04 22.53
N SER A 624 -17.76 0.95 22.89
CA SER A 624 -17.28 2.13 23.60
C SER A 624 -18.25 2.82 24.55
N VAL A 625 -19.58 2.53 24.50
CA VAL A 625 -20.59 3.32 25.22
C VAL A 625 -21.21 2.56 26.39
N HIS A 626 -21.70 1.34 26.18
CA HIS A 626 -22.48 0.62 27.19
C HIS A 626 -21.64 -0.43 27.92
N GLU A 627 -21.32 -0.19 29.21
CA GLU A 627 -20.56 -1.16 30.01
C GLU A 627 -21.32 -2.47 30.22
N ARG A 628 -22.59 -2.39 30.63
CA ARG A 628 -23.49 -3.53 30.88
C ARG A 628 -24.88 -3.20 30.32
N PRO A 629 -25.12 -3.41 29.02
CA PRO A 629 -26.43 -3.13 28.45
C PRO A 629 -27.47 -4.12 28.95
N ASN A 630 -28.68 -3.63 29.26
CA ASN A 630 -29.85 -4.46 29.49
C ASN A 630 -30.46 -4.93 28.14
N GLY A 631 -31.47 -5.82 28.21
CA GLY A 631 -32.07 -6.38 27.00
C GLY A 631 -32.61 -5.33 26.02
N ALA A 632 -33.19 -4.23 26.51
CA ALA A 632 -33.68 -3.15 25.66
C ALA A 632 -32.51 -2.42 24.98
N GLN A 633 -31.42 -2.16 25.69
CA GLN A 633 -30.23 -1.55 25.13
C GLN A 633 -29.52 -2.43 24.10
N ILE A 634 -29.47 -3.77 24.33
CA ILE A 634 -28.95 -4.75 23.40
C ILE A 634 -29.75 -4.72 22.09
N ALA A 635 -31.09 -4.66 22.19
CA ALA A 635 -31.95 -4.52 21.01
C ALA A 635 -31.73 -3.21 20.28
N ASP A 636 -31.57 -2.08 20.99
CA ASP A 636 -31.26 -0.77 20.39
C ASP A 636 -29.90 -0.78 19.69
N ILE A 637 -28.88 -1.45 20.26
CA ILE A 637 -27.55 -1.65 19.66
C ILE A 637 -27.66 -2.45 18.36
N ALA A 638 -28.42 -3.57 18.39
CA ALA A 638 -28.67 -4.41 17.23
C ALA A 638 -29.28 -3.64 16.07
N GLU A 639 -30.35 -2.86 16.34
CA GLU A 639 -31.01 -2.02 15.32
C GLU A 639 -30.09 -0.95 14.76
N ALA A 640 -29.35 -0.25 15.64
CA ALA A 640 -28.45 0.83 15.21
C ALA A 640 -27.35 0.33 14.28
N ILE A 641 -26.75 -0.83 14.59
CA ILE A 641 -25.69 -1.42 13.78
C ILE A 641 -26.25 -2.03 12.49
N ALA A 642 -27.43 -2.67 12.55
CA ALA A 642 -28.10 -3.18 11.35
C ALA A 642 -28.44 -2.08 10.36
N ASP A 643 -28.96 -0.94 10.85
CA ASP A 643 -29.21 0.25 10.03
C ASP A 643 -27.91 0.76 9.39
N LYS A 644 -26.80 0.79 10.12
CA LYS A 644 -25.51 1.20 9.59
C LYS A 644 -24.95 0.23 8.54
N ALA A 645 -25.06 -1.06 8.79
CA ALA A 645 -24.64 -2.11 7.84
C ALA A 645 -25.41 -2.02 6.51
N LYS A 646 -26.75 -1.82 6.55
CA LYS A 646 -27.55 -1.57 5.34
C LYS A 646 -27.08 -0.36 4.57
N GLN A 647 -26.77 0.73 5.28
CA GLN A 647 -26.27 1.98 4.69
C GLN A 647 -24.97 1.81 3.94
N MET A 648 -24.12 0.86 4.41
CA MET A 648 -22.85 0.50 3.80
C MET A 648 -22.99 -0.62 2.76
N GLY A 649 -24.24 -1.00 2.39
CA GLY A 649 -24.50 -1.96 1.31
C GLY A 649 -24.51 -3.43 1.76
N HIS A 650 -24.52 -3.70 3.06
CA HIS A 650 -24.55 -5.06 3.60
C HIS A 650 -25.97 -5.50 3.97
N THR A 651 -26.32 -6.76 3.74
CA THR A 651 -27.54 -7.39 4.27
C THR A 651 -27.28 -7.82 5.71
N PRO A 652 -27.96 -7.22 6.73
CA PRO A 652 -27.67 -7.53 8.13
C PRO A 652 -28.11 -8.94 8.53
N ARG A 653 -27.23 -9.68 9.16
CA ARG A 653 -27.49 -10.91 9.91
C ARG A 653 -26.91 -10.75 11.30
N VAL A 654 -27.79 -10.48 12.26
CA VAL A 654 -27.42 -10.08 13.63
C VAL A 654 -27.41 -11.30 14.56
N ALA A 655 -26.29 -11.55 15.21
CA ALA A 655 -26.18 -12.50 16.32
C ALA A 655 -26.05 -11.75 17.65
N ILE A 656 -26.96 -12.02 18.58
CA ILE A 656 -26.83 -11.60 19.98
C ILE A 656 -25.94 -12.62 20.68
N LEU A 657 -24.72 -12.21 21.04
CA LEU A 657 -23.71 -13.12 21.55
C LEU A 657 -23.78 -13.35 23.03
N SER A 658 -23.48 -14.59 23.43
CA SER A 658 -23.27 -15.05 24.80
C SER A 658 -22.24 -16.18 24.82
N PHE A 659 -21.85 -16.63 25.99
CA PHE A 659 -21.12 -17.89 26.15
C PHE A 659 -22.02 -19.12 26.10
N THR A 660 -23.35 -18.95 26.02
CA THR A 660 -24.41 -19.97 25.97
C THR A 660 -25.05 -19.99 24.60
N ASN A 661 -25.78 -21.06 24.30
CA ASN A 661 -26.54 -21.20 23.07
C ASN A 661 -27.99 -21.57 23.39
N PHE A 662 -28.95 -20.70 23.04
CA PHE A 662 -30.41 -20.93 23.07
C PHE A 662 -30.92 -21.52 24.40
N GLY A 663 -30.49 -20.96 25.52
CA GLY A 663 -31.04 -21.30 26.85
C GLY A 663 -30.17 -22.18 27.75
N SER A 664 -28.97 -22.58 27.33
CA SER A 664 -28.15 -23.49 28.13
C SER A 664 -26.69 -23.01 28.27
N PRO A 665 -26.13 -22.90 29.49
CA PRO A 665 -26.77 -22.89 30.81
C PRO A 665 -27.36 -21.51 31.14
N GLY A 666 -28.26 -21.43 32.13
CA GLY A 666 -28.85 -20.16 32.57
C GLY A 666 -27.82 -19.26 33.27
N SER A 667 -27.81 -17.98 32.93
CA SER A 667 -27.09 -16.92 33.65
C SER A 667 -27.77 -15.57 33.43
N ASP A 668 -27.60 -14.64 34.37
CA ASP A 668 -28.21 -13.29 34.30
C ASP A 668 -27.81 -12.52 33.04
N ILE A 669 -26.56 -12.70 32.57
CA ILE A 669 -26.05 -12.05 31.33
C ILE A 669 -26.73 -12.66 30.10
N ALA A 670 -26.89 -13.99 30.06
CA ALA A 670 -27.60 -14.68 28.98
C ALA A 670 -29.10 -14.35 28.98
N GLU A 671 -29.69 -14.06 30.18
CA GLU A 671 -31.08 -13.62 30.28
C GLU A 671 -31.31 -12.26 29.60
N GLU A 672 -30.40 -11.30 29.75
CA GLU A 672 -30.53 -10.01 29.06
C GLU A 672 -30.42 -10.16 27.51
N ALA A 673 -29.60 -11.09 27.04
CA ALA A 673 -29.52 -11.41 25.61
C ALA A 673 -30.85 -12.04 25.09
N ARG A 674 -31.47 -12.92 25.86
CA ARG A 674 -32.82 -13.49 25.53
C ARG A 674 -33.92 -12.44 25.54
N LYS A 675 -33.92 -11.54 26.53
CA LYS A 675 -34.85 -10.42 26.59
C LYS A 675 -34.69 -9.50 25.35
N ALA A 676 -33.48 -9.31 24.87
CA ALA A 676 -33.26 -8.55 23.66
C ALA A 676 -33.94 -9.20 22.44
N ILE A 677 -33.87 -10.51 22.30
CA ILE A 677 -34.58 -11.25 21.23
C ILE A 677 -36.09 -11.08 21.37
N GLU A 678 -36.65 -11.21 22.57
CA GLU A 678 -38.09 -11.00 22.82
C GLU A 678 -38.52 -9.56 22.43
N ILE A 679 -37.69 -8.56 22.71
CA ILE A 679 -37.95 -7.17 22.34
C ILE A 679 -37.85 -6.99 20.83
N LEU A 680 -36.88 -7.57 20.16
CA LEU A 680 -36.77 -7.55 18.72
C LEU A 680 -37.97 -8.26 18.04
N ASP A 681 -38.44 -9.38 18.61
CA ASP A 681 -39.64 -10.09 18.13
C ASP A 681 -40.89 -9.18 18.22
N GLN A 682 -41.01 -8.38 19.29
CA GLN A 682 -42.11 -7.40 19.43
C GLN A 682 -41.99 -6.22 18.44
N ARG A 683 -40.74 -5.79 18.16
CA ARG A 683 -40.49 -4.68 17.24
C ARG A 683 -40.55 -5.09 15.75
N ALA A 684 -40.36 -6.39 15.46
CA ALA A 684 -40.36 -6.98 14.12
C ALA A 684 -39.53 -6.21 13.09
N PRO A 685 -38.21 -6.00 13.32
CA PRO A 685 -37.35 -5.26 12.41
C PRO A 685 -37.18 -5.97 11.05
N ASP A 686 -36.82 -5.23 10.02
CA ASP A 686 -36.67 -5.71 8.64
C ASP A 686 -35.27 -6.30 8.35
N PHE A 687 -34.68 -7.02 9.32
CA PHE A 687 -33.40 -7.71 9.18
C PHE A 687 -33.41 -9.05 9.94
N GLU A 688 -32.49 -9.95 9.58
CA GLU A 688 -32.35 -11.23 10.27
C GLU A 688 -31.62 -11.04 11.60
N TYR A 689 -32.15 -11.67 12.65
CA TYR A 689 -31.53 -11.70 13.96
C TYR A 689 -31.86 -13.01 14.69
N ASP A 690 -30.93 -13.47 15.54
CA ASP A 690 -31.18 -14.59 16.46
C ASP A 690 -30.17 -14.60 17.63
N GLY A 691 -30.38 -15.41 18.60
CA GLY A 691 -29.55 -15.63 19.79
C GLY A 691 -30.36 -16.06 21.00
N GLU A 692 -29.75 -16.22 22.19
CA GLU A 692 -28.29 -16.01 22.39
C GLU A 692 -27.51 -17.18 21.80
N MET A 693 -26.34 -16.87 21.26
CA MET A 693 -25.44 -17.88 20.71
C MET A 693 -23.96 -17.55 20.94
N SER A 694 -23.11 -18.56 20.93
CA SER A 694 -21.67 -18.39 21.02
C SER A 694 -21.08 -17.89 19.67
N ALA A 695 -19.89 -17.28 19.72
CA ALA A 695 -19.28 -16.67 18.54
C ALA A 695 -18.93 -17.69 17.43
N ASP A 696 -18.56 -18.91 17.80
CA ASP A 696 -18.29 -19.99 16.85
C ASP A 696 -19.57 -20.39 16.09
N VAL A 697 -20.70 -20.53 16.78
CA VAL A 697 -21.99 -20.81 16.16
C VAL A 697 -22.43 -19.65 15.27
N ALA A 698 -22.25 -18.41 15.70
CA ALA A 698 -22.63 -17.23 14.92
C ALA A 698 -21.86 -17.10 13.60
N LEU A 699 -20.57 -17.47 13.59
CA LEU A 699 -19.67 -17.27 12.46
C LEU A 699 -19.52 -18.48 11.53
N ASP A 700 -19.86 -19.68 12.00
CA ASP A 700 -19.85 -20.92 11.22
C ASP A 700 -21.28 -21.39 10.93
N TYR A 701 -21.72 -21.14 9.70
CA TYR A 701 -23.10 -21.45 9.28
C TYR A 701 -23.40 -22.95 9.22
N GLU A 702 -22.41 -23.77 8.85
CA GLU A 702 -22.60 -25.22 8.81
C GLU A 702 -22.73 -25.80 10.23
N LEU A 703 -21.91 -25.34 11.15
CA LEU A 703 -22.02 -25.66 12.56
C LEU A 703 -23.39 -25.22 13.13
N MET A 704 -23.82 -24.02 12.79
CA MET A 704 -25.13 -23.47 13.21
C MET A 704 -26.27 -24.36 12.72
N LYS A 705 -26.31 -24.68 11.42
CA LYS A 705 -27.33 -25.53 10.83
C LYS A 705 -27.37 -26.95 11.43
N GLN A 706 -26.19 -27.53 11.63
CA GLN A 706 -26.08 -28.88 12.15
C GLN A 706 -26.60 -29.00 13.59
N ARG A 707 -26.25 -28.01 14.44
CA ARG A 707 -26.57 -28.05 15.88
C ARG A 707 -27.90 -27.38 16.23
N TYR A 708 -28.25 -26.30 15.49
CA TYR A 708 -29.41 -25.45 15.77
C TYR A 708 -30.20 -25.18 14.48
N PRO A 709 -30.81 -26.22 13.86
CA PRO A 709 -31.52 -26.09 12.57
C PRO A 709 -32.70 -25.13 12.60
N PHE A 710 -33.17 -24.74 13.79
CA PHE A 710 -34.21 -23.77 14.02
C PHE A 710 -33.73 -22.32 14.00
N CYS A 711 -32.41 -22.07 13.96
CA CYS A 711 -31.86 -20.72 13.91
C CYS A 711 -32.36 -19.96 12.65
N ARG A 712 -32.76 -18.72 12.88
CA ARG A 712 -33.41 -17.86 11.89
C ARG A 712 -32.46 -17.24 10.87
N LEU A 713 -31.14 -17.29 11.11
CA LEU A 713 -30.14 -16.71 10.20
C LEU A 713 -29.99 -17.57 8.95
N SER A 714 -30.00 -16.93 7.78
CA SER A 714 -29.83 -17.57 6.45
C SER A 714 -28.36 -17.77 6.04
N GLY A 715 -27.42 -17.32 6.86
CA GLY A 715 -25.98 -17.39 6.63
C GLY A 715 -25.20 -17.03 7.89
N PRO A 716 -23.86 -17.02 7.83
CA PRO A 716 -23.05 -16.60 8.98
C PRO A 716 -23.38 -15.16 9.36
N ALA A 717 -23.39 -14.87 10.64
CA ALA A 717 -23.63 -13.51 11.14
C ALA A 717 -22.53 -12.55 10.63
N ASN A 718 -22.94 -11.34 10.27
CA ASN A 718 -22.04 -10.23 9.95
C ASN A 718 -22.19 -9.05 10.91
N ILE A 719 -23.07 -9.18 11.91
CA ILE A 719 -23.20 -8.23 13.01
C ILE A 719 -23.18 -9.02 14.32
N LEU A 720 -22.22 -8.73 15.17
CA LEU A 720 -22.00 -9.37 16.46
C LEU A 720 -22.31 -8.37 17.57
N VAL A 721 -23.44 -8.55 18.25
CA VAL A 721 -23.81 -7.72 19.40
C VAL A 721 -23.30 -8.41 20.67
N MET A 722 -22.37 -7.76 21.34
CA MET A 722 -21.68 -8.28 22.51
C MET A 722 -22.51 -8.06 23.80
N PRO A 723 -22.36 -8.92 24.80
CA PRO A 723 -23.10 -8.79 26.07
C PRO A 723 -22.63 -7.62 26.94
N GLY A 724 -21.57 -6.94 26.57
CA GLY A 724 -21.07 -5.77 27.26
C GLY A 724 -19.73 -5.29 26.75
N LEU A 725 -19.33 -4.08 27.18
CA LEU A 725 -18.15 -3.37 26.73
C LEU A 725 -16.85 -4.18 26.87
N HIS A 726 -16.65 -4.89 27.98
CA HIS A 726 -15.45 -5.69 28.19
C HIS A 726 -15.25 -6.75 27.10
N SER A 727 -16.30 -7.51 26.80
CA SER A 727 -16.23 -8.53 25.74
C SER A 727 -16.05 -7.90 24.35
N ALA A 728 -16.75 -6.82 24.08
CA ALA A 728 -16.65 -6.12 22.80
C ALA A 728 -15.24 -5.54 22.56
N ASN A 729 -14.72 -4.80 23.53
CA ASN A 729 -13.42 -4.12 23.41
C ASN A 729 -12.27 -5.13 23.35
N ILE A 730 -12.24 -6.12 24.26
CA ILE A 730 -11.19 -7.15 24.24
C ILE A 730 -11.21 -7.95 22.94
N SER A 731 -12.40 -8.39 22.48
CA SER A 731 -12.50 -9.15 21.22
C SER A 731 -12.06 -8.33 20.03
N PHE A 732 -12.46 -7.07 19.97
CA PHE A 732 -12.07 -6.15 18.93
C PHE A 732 -10.54 -5.95 18.87
N GLU A 733 -9.90 -5.64 20.01
CA GLU A 733 -8.45 -5.45 20.10
C GLU A 733 -7.68 -6.74 19.78
N LEU A 734 -8.16 -7.91 20.23
CA LEU A 734 -7.54 -9.19 19.88
C LEU A 734 -7.60 -9.46 18.37
N ILE A 735 -8.75 -9.25 17.74
CA ILE A 735 -8.91 -9.46 16.32
C ILE A 735 -8.01 -8.48 15.54
N GLN A 736 -7.99 -7.20 15.91
CA GLN A 736 -7.15 -6.18 15.28
C GLN A 736 -5.67 -6.55 15.29
N ASN A 737 -5.17 -7.13 16.39
CA ASN A 737 -3.75 -7.45 16.55
C ASN A 737 -3.35 -8.86 16.08
N LEU A 738 -4.31 -9.78 15.92
CA LEU A 738 -4.04 -11.17 15.56
C LEU A 738 -4.39 -11.53 14.11
N THR A 739 -5.15 -10.68 13.41
CA THR A 739 -5.54 -10.94 12.03
C THR A 739 -4.91 -9.92 11.09
N GLU A 740 -4.67 -10.33 9.84
CA GLU A 740 -4.25 -9.43 8.76
C GLU A 740 -5.42 -8.59 8.21
N GLY A 741 -6.47 -8.37 9.02
CA GLY A 741 -7.65 -7.59 8.64
C GLY A 741 -7.49 -6.12 8.95
N SER A 742 -8.16 -5.28 8.16
CA SER A 742 -8.27 -3.86 8.43
C SER A 742 -9.49 -3.56 9.30
N VAL A 743 -9.38 -2.55 10.14
CA VAL A 743 -10.41 -2.15 11.08
C VAL A 743 -10.80 -0.69 10.89
N ILE A 744 -12.11 -0.42 10.85
CA ILE A 744 -12.68 0.93 10.81
C ILE A 744 -13.50 1.16 12.07
N GLY A 745 -13.17 2.19 12.81
CA GLY A 745 -13.93 2.55 14.02
C GLY A 745 -13.05 2.96 15.20
N PRO A 746 -13.69 3.25 16.34
CA PRO A 746 -15.14 3.16 16.61
C PRO A 746 -15.97 4.16 15.80
N ILE A 747 -17.10 3.71 15.26
CA ILE A 747 -18.07 4.52 14.52
C ILE A 747 -19.21 4.87 15.47
N MET A 748 -19.42 6.17 15.73
CA MET A 748 -20.49 6.66 16.58
C MET A 748 -21.81 6.69 15.83
N LEU A 749 -22.85 6.14 16.44
CA LEU A 749 -24.20 6.04 15.90
C LEU A 749 -25.22 6.64 16.88
N GLY A 750 -26.43 6.95 16.39
CA GLY A 750 -27.57 7.36 17.21
C GLY A 750 -27.57 8.82 17.65
N ALA A 751 -26.59 9.63 17.28
CA ALA A 751 -26.51 11.05 17.61
C ALA A 751 -27.51 11.92 16.81
N GLU A 752 -28.11 12.96 17.43
CA GLU A 752 -28.98 13.92 16.75
C GLU A 752 -28.22 14.78 15.71
N ARG A 753 -26.92 14.96 15.92
CA ARG A 753 -25.97 15.57 15.00
C ARG A 753 -24.71 14.73 14.90
N PRO A 754 -24.12 14.58 13.72
CA PRO A 754 -22.98 13.69 13.51
C PRO A 754 -21.72 14.12 14.25
N PHE A 755 -21.11 13.18 14.95
CA PHE A 755 -19.75 13.33 15.46
C PHE A 755 -19.05 11.99 15.46
N GLN A 756 -17.72 12.01 15.33
CA GLN A 756 -16.86 10.85 15.48
C GLN A 756 -15.77 11.13 16.49
N ILE A 757 -15.42 10.10 17.27
CA ILE A 757 -14.34 10.15 18.25
C ILE A 757 -13.33 9.07 17.86
N VAL A 758 -12.14 9.49 17.45
CA VAL A 758 -11.05 8.58 17.12
C VAL A 758 -10.34 8.10 18.38
N GLN A 759 -9.54 7.04 18.26
CA GLN A 759 -8.68 6.59 19.35
C GLN A 759 -7.53 7.60 19.57
N MET A 760 -7.05 7.66 20.81
CA MET A 760 -5.88 8.49 21.16
C MET A 760 -4.65 7.99 20.34
N GLY A 761 -3.98 8.92 19.66
CA GLY A 761 -2.85 8.58 18.79
C GLY A 761 -3.23 8.13 17.38
N ALA A 762 -4.51 8.25 16.98
CA ALA A 762 -4.97 7.95 15.62
C ALA A 762 -4.08 8.58 14.54
N SER A 763 -3.95 7.89 13.42
CA SER A 763 -3.21 8.36 12.24
C SER A 763 -3.99 9.46 11.48
N VAL A 764 -3.34 10.12 10.55
CA VAL A 764 -4.01 11.06 9.61
C VAL A 764 -5.09 10.34 8.81
N THR A 765 -4.82 9.13 8.35
CA THR A 765 -5.79 8.30 7.61
C THR A 765 -7.03 8.00 8.44
N ASP A 766 -6.88 7.62 9.73
CA ASP A 766 -8.02 7.37 10.62
C ASP A 766 -8.87 8.63 10.82
N LEU A 767 -8.23 9.79 10.94
CA LEU A 767 -8.91 11.08 11.06
C LEU A 767 -9.70 11.45 9.80
N VAL A 768 -9.12 11.23 8.61
CA VAL A 768 -9.81 11.45 7.33
C VAL A 768 -10.99 10.51 7.18
N GLN A 769 -10.84 9.23 7.54
CA GLN A 769 -11.93 8.26 7.52
C GLN A 769 -13.04 8.62 8.52
N ALA A 770 -12.69 9.04 9.72
CA ALA A 770 -13.67 9.51 10.72
C ALA A 770 -14.41 10.77 10.25
N ALA A 771 -13.69 11.71 9.62
CA ALA A 771 -14.28 12.91 9.04
C ALA A 771 -15.25 12.56 7.89
N ALA A 772 -14.88 11.62 7.04
CA ALA A 772 -15.72 11.13 5.95
C ALA A 772 -16.99 10.45 6.47
N LEU A 773 -16.87 9.60 7.50
CA LEU A 773 -18.02 8.97 8.17
C LEU A 773 -18.94 10.00 8.82
N ALA A 774 -18.38 11.02 9.49
CA ALA A 774 -19.16 12.12 10.08
C ALA A 774 -19.88 12.95 9.00
N ALA A 775 -19.19 13.30 7.91
CA ALA A 775 -19.75 14.02 6.78
C ALA A 775 -20.87 13.21 6.10
N TYR A 776 -20.68 11.90 5.95
CA TYR A 776 -21.69 11.02 5.37
C TYR A 776 -22.98 10.95 6.21
N GLU A 777 -22.86 10.88 7.54
CA GLU A 777 -24.02 10.95 8.43
C GLU A 777 -24.73 12.32 8.34
N ALA A 778 -24.00 13.39 8.02
CA ALA A 778 -24.57 14.74 7.84
C ALA A 778 -25.31 14.93 6.50
N LEU A 779 -25.24 13.98 5.59
CA LEU A 779 -26.05 13.97 4.35
C LEU A 779 -27.51 13.58 4.61
N ARG A 780 -27.83 13.11 5.82
CA ARG A 780 -29.13 12.59 6.25
C ARG A 780 -29.78 13.49 7.29
#